data_39c57309d81c610ef97e35d9ba6960e4
#
_entry.id   39c57309d81c610ef97e35d9ba6960e4
#
_cell.length_a   1.000
_cell.length_b   1.000
_cell.length_c   1.000
_cell.angle_alpha   90.00
_cell.angle_beta   90.00
_cell.angle_gamma   90.00
#
_symmetry.space_group_name_H-M   'P 1'
#
loop_
_entity.id
_entity.type
_entity.pdbx_description
1 polymer ?
#
loop_
_entity_poly.entity_id
_entity_poly.type
_entity_poly.pdbx_seq_one_letter_code
_entity_poly.pdbx_strand_id
1 'polypeptide(L)'
;MQAIDLRRVLLSFLILMSPGLISAQDTDQWFTLGNDYAHTRYTTADELSPENFGDLEVAWEWDGASFGAVSGRSTPSLIDGLLYTVAGYNRHVIAIDPKTGETVWSYREPKTPRAEYSMRADYGKGVAFGYIDGRGVVLIVSPGFFLTALDAKTGVPLGDWGAPVGVDGFPESGVVDMLKDLGHPYDPYEGIPLETGYITSSSPPIVVNDTIVVGNSAEQGYHQARIENVPGDILAYDLRTGDFKWKFNVIPKPGEYGHETWENDAWEWTGDVSSWAPLSADPENDLVYIPTNSATIDYYGGFRPGDNLYGASIIALNASTGERAWHFQFVHHEIWNFDTPTAPVLMDLSVDGQEIPAVVQATKQGWLYTFNRLTGEPVWPIEERAVPASIVPGEVLSPTQPHVTWPEPYSMQGIGEEDLLDFTPELKAQSLATMEDYVMGGLFNPPIHADNPMGKYAAMNCPGGAGGVNITSPPVADPVNNVFYLSEHTACFALRLIPGEEADLLFPNSTGTTTAQYANGVPGATARPPRHPSGLPIWKPPYSTIVAYDMDTGEKKFTVPTGETPQRYKDVFERAGVPESVYGNTGTGALVPMVVTPTMLVYSDQASDGTPMLWALDKDTGEIAAEMEAPARSSYGMSSWVHDGHQYIMLQTSSKLTALALPAAQAESGAH
;
A
#
# COMPACT_ATOMS: atom_id res chain seq x y z
N MET A 1 59.89 53.57 14.87
CA MET A 1 58.70 54.21 14.27
C MET A 1 57.81 53.16 13.66
N GLN A 2 56.59 53.08 14.13
CA GLN A 2 55.35 52.35 13.69
C GLN A 2 55.38 50.84 13.74
N ALA A 3 54.69 50.37 14.78
CA ALA A 3 54.16 49.00 14.93
C ALA A 3 52.98 48.74 13.96
N ILE A 4 52.89 47.55 13.36
CA ILE A 4 51.70 47.07 12.68
C ILE A 4 51.13 45.90 13.48
N ASP A 5 49.91 46.11 13.92
CA ASP A 5 49.10 45.26 14.78
C ASP A 5 48.53 44.08 13.95
N LEU A 6 48.85 42.83 14.31
CA LEU A 6 48.31 41.60 13.68
C LEU A 6 47.06 41.20 14.46
N ARG A 7 45.88 41.65 14.01
CA ARG A 7 44.61 41.11 14.48
C ARG A 7 44.38 39.70 13.93
N ARG A 8 44.28 38.75 14.83
CA ARG A 8 43.86 37.37 14.59
C ARG A 8 42.45 37.37 14.04
N VAL A 9 42.28 36.86 12.80
CA VAL A 9 41.00 36.46 12.25
C VAL A 9 40.78 34.99 12.66
N LEU A 10 39.94 34.78 13.66
CA LEU A 10 39.35 33.45 13.94
C LEU A 10 38.26 33.21 12.88
N LEU A 11 38.55 32.36 11.92
CA LEU A 11 37.49 31.73 11.10
C LEU A 11 36.81 30.66 11.95
N SER A 12 35.62 30.98 12.46
CA SER A 12 34.70 29.98 13.00
C SER A 12 34.10 29.23 11.83
N PHE A 13 34.52 27.97 11.60
CA PHE A 13 33.77 27.05 10.79
C PHE A 13 32.47 26.73 11.55
N LEU A 14 31.34 27.31 11.14
CA LEU A 14 30.04 26.77 11.42
C LEU A 14 29.91 25.50 10.57
N ILE A 15 30.02 24.35 11.21
CA ILE A 15 29.50 23.11 10.67
C ILE A 15 27.99 23.28 10.72
N LEU A 16 27.38 23.57 9.57
CA LEU A 16 25.96 23.39 9.34
C LEU A 16 25.74 21.85 9.36
N MET A 17 25.39 21.34 10.52
CA MET A 17 24.71 20.03 10.57
C MET A 17 23.40 20.24 9.81
N SER A 18 23.25 19.58 8.68
CA SER A 18 21.96 19.37 8.03
C SER A 18 21.05 18.71 9.08
N PRO A 19 19.88 19.27 9.40
CA PRO A 19 18.91 18.51 10.18
C PRO A 19 18.49 17.35 9.29
N GLY A 20 18.84 16.12 9.68
CA GLY A 20 18.26 14.92 9.08
C GLY A 20 16.72 14.98 9.17
N LEU A 21 16.03 14.18 8.41
CA LEU A 21 14.56 14.03 8.39
C LEU A 21 13.91 13.79 9.78
N ILE A 22 14.69 13.61 10.82
CA ILE A 22 14.26 13.55 12.22
C ILE A 22 14.20 15.01 12.76
N SER A 23 13.28 15.80 12.25
CA SER A 23 12.63 16.83 13.05
C SER A 23 12.01 16.11 14.24
N ALA A 24 12.20 16.59 15.48
CA ALA A 24 11.54 16.03 16.66
C ALA A 24 10.05 15.86 16.32
N GLN A 25 9.64 14.59 16.16
CA GLN A 25 8.28 14.25 15.77
C GLN A 25 7.38 14.76 16.89
N ASP A 26 6.39 15.57 16.52
CA ASP A 26 5.39 16.02 17.46
C ASP A 26 4.53 14.79 17.82
N THR A 27 4.73 14.22 18.99
CA THR A 27 4.00 13.03 19.45
C THR A 27 2.49 13.23 19.53
N ASP A 28 2.06 14.48 19.55
CA ASP A 28 0.65 14.87 19.57
C ASP A 28 0.02 14.84 18.17
N GLN A 29 0.74 14.34 17.15
CA GLN A 29 0.26 14.25 15.78
C GLN A 29 0.52 12.89 15.15
N TRP A 30 -0.35 12.54 14.20
CA TRP A 30 -0.20 11.46 13.22
C TRP A 30 -0.58 12.03 11.86
N PHE A 31 0.39 12.69 11.20
CA PHE A 31 0.11 13.68 10.14
C PHE A 31 -0.40 13.06 8.83
N THR A 32 0.14 11.92 8.40
CA THR A 32 -0.30 11.21 7.20
C THR A 32 -0.82 9.81 7.54
N LEU A 33 -1.21 9.03 6.55
CA LEU A 33 -1.53 7.61 6.72
C LEU A 33 -0.39 6.83 7.38
N GLY A 34 0.85 7.20 7.10
CA GLY A 34 2.06 6.59 7.62
C GLY A 34 2.72 7.34 8.76
N ASN A 35 2.01 8.23 9.41
CA ASN A 35 2.44 9.19 10.42
C ASN A 35 3.18 10.41 9.82
N ASP A 36 4.18 10.20 9.00
CA ASP A 36 5.02 11.22 8.40
C ASP A 36 5.03 11.13 6.86
N TYR A 37 5.74 12.02 6.20
CA TYR A 37 5.93 11.98 4.75
C TYR A 37 6.80 10.79 4.28
N ALA A 38 7.61 10.24 5.19
CA ALA A 38 8.46 9.07 4.96
C ALA A 38 7.71 7.75 5.10
N HIS A 39 6.47 7.76 5.60
CA HIS A 39 5.63 6.59 5.87
C HIS A 39 6.26 5.56 6.82
N THR A 40 6.99 6.03 7.84
CA THR A 40 7.69 5.15 8.79
C THR A 40 6.75 4.39 9.72
N ARG A 41 5.56 4.90 10.01
CA ARG A 41 4.63 4.40 11.05
C ARG A 41 5.30 4.24 12.40
N TYR A 42 6.29 5.07 12.66
CA TYR A 42 7.00 5.16 13.92
C TYR A 42 6.42 6.29 14.75
N THR A 43 6.24 6.07 16.04
CA THR A 43 5.93 7.13 17.00
C THR A 43 7.05 7.24 18.01
N THR A 44 7.37 8.46 18.45
CA THR A 44 8.32 8.70 19.54
C THR A 44 7.66 8.63 20.92
N ALA A 45 6.34 8.36 20.99
CA ALA A 45 5.62 8.18 22.25
C ALA A 45 6.10 6.93 22.98
N ASP A 46 6.40 7.04 24.26
CA ASP A 46 7.05 6.03 25.10
C ASP A 46 6.32 5.74 26.43
N GLU A 47 5.07 6.21 26.60
CA GLU A 47 4.26 5.87 27.77
C GLU A 47 3.98 4.35 27.85
N LEU A 48 3.81 3.73 26.68
CA LEU A 48 3.60 2.28 26.58
C LEU A 48 4.94 1.54 26.51
N SER A 49 5.04 0.51 27.35
CA SER A 49 6.19 -0.39 27.44
C SER A 49 5.71 -1.83 27.58
N PRO A 50 6.58 -2.85 27.41
CA PRO A 50 6.21 -4.24 27.67
C PRO A 50 5.61 -4.48 29.07
N GLU A 51 6.04 -3.72 30.08
CA GLU A 51 5.62 -3.89 31.45
C GLU A 51 4.16 -3.47 31.71
N ASN A 52 3.65 -2.47 30.97
CA ASN A 52 2.30 -1.94 31.12
C ASN A 52 1.36 -2.25 29.97
N PHE A 53 1.86 -2.93 28.92
CA PHE A 53 1.09 -3.23 27.71
C PHE A 53 -0.19 -4.02 27.98
N GLY A 54 -0.14 -4.95 28.93
CA GLY A 54 -1.30 -5.75 29.35
C GLY A 54 -2.38 -4.98 30.11
N ASP A 55 -2.10 -3.75 30.52
CA ASP A 55 -3.04 -2.89 31.27
C ASP A 55 -3.86 -1.97 30.34
N LEU A 56 -3.66 -2.05 29.02
CA LEU A 56 -4.43 -1.27 28.05
C LEU A 56 -5.92 -1.60 28.13
N GLU A 57 -6.76 -0.56 28.13
CA GLU A 57 -8.20 -0.67 28.14
C GLU A 57 -8.80 0.11 26.95
N VAL A 58 -10.06 -0.21 26.60
CA VAL A 58 -10.81 0.57 25.61
C VAL A 58 -11.11 1.94 26.18
N ALA A 59 -10.45 2.97 25.65
CA ALA A 59 -10.75 4.36 25.99
C ALA A 59 -12.07 4.82 25.38
N TRP A 60 -12.29 4.49 24.10
CA TRP A 60 -13.53 4.75 23.40
C TRP A 60 -13.64 3.91 22.11
N GLU A 61 -14.86 3.78 21.59
CA GLU A 61 -15.17 3.23 20.28
C GLU A 61 -15.98 4.22 19.45
N TRP A 62 -15.64 4.36 18.18
CA TRP A 62 -16.44 5.06 17.19
C TRP A 62 -16.97 4.06 16.16
N ASP A 63 -18.29 4.08 15.88
CA ASP A 63 -18.93 3.18 14.91
C ASP A 63 -19.33 3.93 13.64
N GLY A 64 -18.66 3.62 12.53
CA GLY A 64 -18.94 4.19 11.21
C GLY A 64 -20.13 3.56 10.47
N ALA A 65 -20.83 2.57 11.03
CA ALA A 65 -21.93 1.87 10.37
C ALA A 65 -23.07 2.80 9.95
N SER A 66 -23.28 3.91 10.66
CA SER A 66 -24.27 4.95 10.30
C SER A 66 -23.98 5.66 8.97
N PHE A 67 -22.74 5.60 8.49
CA PHE A 67 -22.32 6.16 7.19
C PHE A 67 -22.38 5.16 6.03
N GLY A 68 -22.76 3.91 6.31
CA GLY A 68 -22.90 2.82 5.36
C GLY A 68 -21.93 1.65 5.65
N ALA A 69 -22.25 0.47 5.11
CA ALA A 69 -21.36 -0.69 5.23
C ALA A 69 -20.05 -0.43 4.48
N VAL A 70 -18.92 -0.52 5.17
CA VAL A 70 -17.62 -0.29 4.59
C VAL A 70 -16.61 -1.34 5.01
N SER A 71 -15.74 -1.66 4.08
CA SER A 71 -14.43 -2.15 4.45
C SER A 71 -13.57 -0.91 4.80
N GLY A 72 -13.45 -0.57 6.08
CA GLY A 72 -12.55 0.51 6.48
C GLY A 72 -11.11 0.19 6.08
N ARG A 73 -10.51 1.00 5.22
CA ARG A 73 -9.10 0.89 4.78
C ARG A 73 -8.31 2.15 5.12
N SER A 74 -8.92 3.01 5.92
CA SER A 74 -8.35 4.27 6.34
C SER A 74 -7.48 4.07 7.58
N THR A 75 -6.34 4.76 7.63
CA THR A 75 -5.66 5.02 8.90
C THR A 75 -6.03 6.45 9.30
N PRO A 76 -6.66 6.67 10.46
CA PRO A 76 -6.97 8.02 10.92
C PRO A 76 -5.72 8.85 11.13
N SER A 77 -5.77 10.12 10.74
CA SER A 77 -4.74 11.13 11.02
C SER A 77 -5.15 11.98 12.20
N LEU A 78 -4.24 12.21 13.16
CA LEU A 78 -4.44 13.17 14.26
C LEU A 78 -3.66 14.44 13.96
N ILE A 79 -4.38 15.55 13.79
CA ILE A 79 -3.78 16.84 13.43
C ILE A 79 -4.55 17.96 14.13
N ASP A 80 -3.84 18.90 14.73
CA ASP A 80 -4.43 20.06 15.44
C ASP A 80 -5.53 19.66 16.45
N GLY A 81 -5.36 18.51 17.12
CA GLY A 81 -6.27 18.05 18.17
C GLY A 81 -7.56 17.40 17.67
N LEU A 82 -7.69 17.07 16.38
CA LEU A 82 -8.80 16.29 15.83
C LEU A 82 -8.29 15.07 15.05
N LEU A 83 -9.02 13.96 15.17
CA LEU A 83 -8.82 12.77 14.31
C LEU A 83 -9.63 12.91 13.03
N TYR A 84 -8.99 12.68 11.89
CA TYR A 84 -9.65 12.68 10.59
C TYR A 84 -9.60 11.31 9.97
N THR A 85 -10.74 10.83 9.48
CA THR A 85 -10.86 9.55 8.78
C THR A 85 -11.88 9.64 7.66
N VAL A 86 -12.00 8.56 6.89
CA VAL A 86 -13.06 8.39 5.91
C VAL A 86 -13.91 7.18 6.26
N ALA A 87 -15.20 7.28 6.02
CA ALA A 87 -16.15 6.21 6.33
C ALA A 87 -17.24 6.11 5.26
N GLY A 88 -17.81 4.94 5.15
CA GLY A 88 -18.94 4.69 4.30
C GLY A 88 -18.62 4.57 2.81
N TYR A 89 -19.58 4.02 2.09
CA TYR A 89 -19.49 3.78 0.66
C TYR A 89 -19.20 5.06 -0.16
N ASN A 90 -19.64 6.23 0.36
CA ASN A 90 -19.45 7.53 -0.30
C ASN A 90 -18.23 8.29 0.22
N ARG A 91 -17.31 7.64 0.95
CA ARG A 91 -16.12 8.27 1.53
C ARG A 91 -16.43 9.57 2.29
N HIS A 92 -17.36 9.49 3.26
CA HIS A 92 -17.59 10.62 4.15
C HIS A 92 -16.29 10.95 4.87
N VAL A 93 -15.88 12.20 4.83
CA VAL A 93 -14.81 12.71 5.70
C VAL A 93 -15.40 12.93 7.08
N ILE A 94 -14.77 12.41 8.10
CA ILE A 94 -15.22 12.47 9.49
C ILE A 94 -14.10 13.08 10.32
N ALA A 95 -14.44 14.09 11.12
CA ALA A 95 -13.60 14.56 12.21
C ALA A 95 -14.15 14.06 13.54
N ILE A 96 -13.27 13.51 14.36
CA ILE A 96 -13.57 12.84 15.62
C ILE A 96 -12.77 13.52 16.74
N ASP A 97 -13.38 13.74 17.88
CA ASP A 97 -12.69 14.15 19.10
C ASP A 97 -11.81 12.98 19.61
N PRO A 98 -10.48 13.14 19.70
CA PRO A 98 -9.58 12.04 20.04
C PRO A 98 -9.69 11.56 21.48
N LYS A 99 -10.35 12.34 22.36
CA LYS A 99 -10.55 12.01 23.77
C LYS A 99 -11.83 11.21 24.01
N THR A 100 -12.89 11.51 23.26
CA THR A 100 -14.23 10.95 23.50
C THR A 100 -14.72 9.99 22.41
N GLY A 101 -14.09 10.02 21.22
CA GLY A 101 -14.58 9.29 20.06
C GLY A 101 -15.84 9.91 19.43
N GLU A 102 -16.29 11.09 19.86
CA GLU A 102 -17.49 11.73 19.32
C GLU A 102 -17.20 12.37 17.96
N THR A 103 -18.15 12.25 17.02
CA THR A 103 -18.09 12.93 15.73
C THR A 103 -18.27 14.43 15.92
N VAL A 104 -17.28 15.23 15.52
CA VAL A 104 -17.32 16.69 15.56
C VAL A 104 -18.02 17.24 14.32
N TRP A 105 -17.64 16.78 13.15
CA TRP A 105 -18.29 17.11 11.89
C TRP A 105 -18.11 16.00 10.84
N SER A 106 -18.91 16.03 9.79
CA SER A 106 -18.77 15.15 8.63
C SER A 106 -19.06 15.89 7.33
N TYR A 107 -18.38 15.47 6.25
CA TYR A 107 -18.58 15.96 4.89
C TYR A 107 -18.71 14.80 3.92
N ARG A 108 -19.52 14.96 2.89
CA ARG A 108 -19.58 14.08 1.73
C ARG A 108 -19.82 14.86 0.44
N GLU A 109 -19.37 14.35 -0.68
CA GLU A 109 -19.74 14.91 -1.98
C GLU A 109 -21.24 14.74 -2.26
N PRO A 110 -21.86 15.61 -3.06
CA PRO A 110 -23.19 15.42 -3.61
C PRO A 110 -23.26 14.14 -4.46
N LYS A 111 -24.44 13.50 -4.48
CA LYS A 111 -24.65 12.31 -5.31
C LYS A 111 -24.66 12.66 -6.78
N THR A 112 -23.82 11.97 -7.55
CA THR A 112 -23.79 12.03 -9.00
C THR A 112 -23.71 10.61 -9.57
N PRO A 113 -24.14 10.36 -10.83
CA PRO A 113 -23.93 9.07 -11.48
C PRO A 113 -22.46 8.67 -11.51
N ARG A 114 -21.53 9.61 -11.72
CA ARG A 114 -20.09 9.31 -11.73
C ARG A 114 -19.57 8.86 -10.38
N ALA A 115 -20.14 9.31 -9.25
CA ALA A 115 -19.85 8.77 -7.94
C ALA A 115 -20.47 7.37 -7.74
N GLU A 116 -21.67 7.15 -8.26
CA GLU A 116 -22.36 5.84 -8.21
C GLU A 116 -21.69 4.77 -9.08
N TYR A 117 -21.09 5.16 -10.19
CA TYR A 117 -20.31 4.26 -11.07
C TYR A 117 -18.93 3.94 -10.49
N SER A 118 -18.51 4.60 -9.40
CA SER A 118 -17.21 4.38 -8.79
C SER A 118 -17.07 2.97 -8.26
N MET A 119 -16.30 2.14 -8.93
CA MET A 119 -16.03 0.75 -8.54
C MET A 119 -15.21 0.63 -7.25
N ARG A 120 -14.60 1.73 -6.81
CA ARG A 120 -13.74 1.78 -5.61
C ARG A 120 -14.22 2.81 -4.59
N ALA A 121 -15.52 3.10 -4.57
CA ALA A 121 -16.10 4.10 -3.68
C ALA A 121 -15.82 3.81 -2.21
N ASP A 122 -15.90 2.53 -1.80
CA ASP A 122 -15.66 2.05 -0.44
C ASP A 122 -14.18 1.83 -0.08
N TYR A 123 -13.24 2.14 -0.99
CA TYR A 123 -11.80 1.91 -0.81
C TYR A 123 -11.05 3.13 -0.26
N GLY A 124 -11.74 4.15 0.25
CA GLY A 124 -11.09 5.33 0.83
C GLY A 124 -10.10 4.96 1.95
N LYS A 125 -8.87 5.50 1.87
CA LYS A 125 -7.78 5.17 2.81
C LYS A 125 -7.52 6.29 3.83
N GLY A 126 -8.06 7.49 3.62
CA GLY A 126 -7.88 8.62 4.52
C GLY A 126 -7.99 9.95 3.80
N VAL A 127 -7.45 10.98 4.44
CA VAL A 127 -7.41 12.36 3.95
C VAL A 127 -5.97 12.85 3.90
N ALA A 128 -5.73 13.93 3.14
CA ALA A 128 -4.50 14.71 3.28
C ALA A 128 -4.76 15.99 4.06
N PHE A 129 -3.71 16.61 4.53
CA PHE A 129 -3.77 17.81 5.31
C PHE A 129 -2.70 18.83 4.85
N GLY A 130 -3.04 20.11 4.92
CA GLY A 130 -2.12 21.21 4.64
C GLY A 130 -2.50 22.46 5.39
N TYR A 131 -1.65 23.48 5.31
CA TYR A 131 -1.90 24.79 5.91
C TYR A 131 -1.92 25.88 4.84
N ILE A 132 -2.99 26.69 4.84
CA ILE A 132 -3.09 27.93 4.04
C ILE A 132 -3.13 29.10 5.01
N ASP A 133 -2.06 29.89 5.03
CA ASP A 133 -1.91 31.06 5.91
C ASP A 133 -2.21 30.76 7.42
N GLY A 134 -1.77 29.57 7.86
CA GLY A 134 -1.96 29.09 9.24
C GLY A 134 -3.34 28.49 9.52
N ARG A 135 -4.22 28.41 8.54
CA ARG A 135 -5.49 27.69 8.59
C ARG A 135 -5.30 26.24 8.16
N GLY A 136 -5.67 25.28 9.01
CA GLY A 136 -5.65 23.87 8.66
C GLY A 136 -6.72 23.54 7.60
N VAL A 137 -6.32 22.76 6.61
CA VAL A 137 -7.16 22.34 5.47
C VAL A 137 -7.09 20.84 5.29
N VAL A 138 -8.24 20.19 5.30
CA VAL A 138 -8.40 18.77 4.97
C VAL A 138 -8.72 18.61 3.49
N LEU A 139 -7.98 17.75 2.81
CA LEU A 139 -8.12 17.48 1.39
C LEU A 139 -8.61 16.03 1.18
N ILE A 140 -9.62 15.87 0.34
CA ILE A 140 -10.17 14.57 -0.02
C ILE A 140 -10.39 14.46 -1.53
N VAL A 141 -10.02 13.31 -2.11
CA VAL A 141 -10.50 12.90 -3.42
C VAL A 141 -11.73 12.02 -3.24
N SER A 142 -12.83 12.51 -3.72
CA SER A 142 -14.13 11.84 -3.60
C SER A 142 -14.31 10.70 -4.60
N PRO A 143 -15.30 9.80 -4.44
CA PRO A 143 -15.60 8.76 -5.41
C PRO A 143 -15.80 9.25 -6.84
N GLY A 144 -16.42 10.40 -7.02
CA GLY A 144 -16.62 11.05 -8.32
C GLY A 144 -15.38 11.74 -8.89
N PHE A 145 -14.20 11.56 -8.29
CA PHE A 145 -12.94 12.17 -8.73
C PHE A 145 -12.95 13.71 -8.68
N PHE A 146 -13.52 14.24 -7.60
CA PHE A 146 -13.40 15.66 -7.24
C PHE A 146 -12.40 15.81 -6.10
N LEU A 147 -11.53 16.80 -6.21
CA LEU A 147 -10.66 17.22 -5.11
C LEU A 147 -11.37 18.32 -4.32
N THR A 148 -11.60 18.07 -3.04
CA THR A 148 -12.28 19.03 -2.14
C THR A 148 -11.35 19.48 -1.03
N ALA A 149 -11.32 20.79 -0.77
CA ALA A 149 -10.61 21.42 0.33
C ALA A 149 -11.60 21.89 1.40
N LEU A 150 -11.48 21.34 2.60
CA LEU A 150 -12.36 21.59 3.74
C LEU A 150 -11.61 22.36 4.83
N ASP A 151 -12.25 23.31 5.48
CA ASP A 151 -11.77 23.88 6.73
C ASP A 151 -11.67 22.75 7.78
N ALA A 152 -10.49 22.56 8.33
CA ALA A 152 -10.23 21.45 9.23
C ALA A 152 -11.10 21.47 10.51
N LYS A 153 -11.45 22.63 11.02
CA LYS A 153 -12.22 22.77 12.25
C LYS A 153 -13.73 22.57 12.04
N THR A 154 -14.23 22.87 10.84
CA THR A 154 -15.69 22.92 10.59
C THR A 154 -16.20 21.97 9.53
N GLY A 155 -15.32 21.40 8.69
CA GLY A 155 -15.68 20.54 7.55
C GLY A 155 -16.39 21.29 6.41
N VAL A 156 -16.38 22.62 6.44
CA VAL A 156 -17.00 23.43 5.38
C VAL A 156 -16.01 23.62 4.22
N PRO A 157 -16.45 23.42 2.96
CA PRO A 157 -15.63 23.71 1.79
C PRO A 157 -15.12 25.17 1.80
N LEU A 158 -13.83 25.36 1.41
CA LEU A 158 -13.21 26.68 1.43
C LEU A 158 -13.83 27.64 0.41
N GLY A 159 -14.26 28.82 0.87
CA GLY A 159 -14.99 29.79 0.04
C GLY A 159 -14.15 30.52 -1.02
N ASP A 160 -12.84 30.45 -0.93
CA ASP A 160 -11.85 31.14 -1.77
C ASP A 160 -10.89 30.18 -2.50
N TRP A 161 -11.27 28.90 -2.61
CA TRP A 161 -10.45 27.84 -3.19
C TRP A 161 -11.18 27.12 -4.31
N GLY A 162 -10.47 26.74 -5.39
CA GLY A 162 -11.06 26.10 -6.55
C GLY A 162 -12.04 27.00 -7.33
N ALA A 163 -12.93 26.39 -8.11
CA ALA A 163 -13.90 27.09 -8.95
C ALA A 163 -15.22 26.29 -9.03
N PRO A 164 -16.33 26.94 -9.45
CA PRO A 164 -17.59 26.23 -9.67
C PRO A 164 -17.43 25.06 -10.63
N VAL A 165 -17.85 23.85 -10.22
CA VAL A 165 -17.75 22.64 -11.04
C VAL A 165 -18.94 22.45 -11.99
N GLY A 166 -20.00 23.27 -11.87
CA GLY A 166 -21.16 23.23 -12.73
C GLY A 166 -22.07 22.01 -12.53
N VAL A 167 -21.96 21.33 -11.40
CA VAL A 167 -22.75 20.14 -11.06
C VAL A 167 -23.68 20.45 -9.89
N ASP A 168 -24.95 20.11 -10.03
CA ASP A 168 -25.97 20.40 -9.03
C ASP A 168 -25.63 19.82 -7.65
N GLY A 169 -25.77 20.65 -6.62
CA GLY A 169 -25.53 20.27 -5.22
C GLY A 169 -24.09 20.51 -4.75
N PHE A 170 -23.14 20.77 -5.66
CA PHE A 170 -21.79 21.18 -5.26
C PHE A 170 -21.76 22.66 -4.84
N PRO A 171 -20.86 23.06 -3.93
CA PRO A 171 -20.66 24.46 -3.60
C PRO A 171 -20.01 25.22 -4.75
N GLU A 172 -20.12 26.56 -4.73
CA GLU A 172 -19.51 27.45 -5.75
C GLU A 172 -17.96 27.51 -5.66
N SER A 173 -17.40 26.96 -4.58
CA SER A 173 -15.96 26.95 -4.31
C SER A 173 -15.60 25.81 -3.36
N GLY A 174 -14.31 25.60 -3.09
CA GLY A 174 -13.80 24.52 -2.25
C GLY A 174 -13.67 23.19 -2.97
N VAL A 175 -13.92 23.14 -4.28
CA VAL A 175 -13.90 21.91 -5.07
C VAL A 175 -13.21 22.14 -6.41
N VAL A 176 -12.51 21.11 -6.91
CA VAL A 176 -11.94 21.05 -8.26
C VAL A 176 -12.42 19.78 -8.93
N ASP A 177 -12.93 19.90 -10.18
CA ASP A 177 -13.23 18.75 -11.03
C ASP A 177 -11.95 18.29 -11.73
N MET A 178 -11.35 17.20 -11.27
CA MET A 178 -10.08 16.72 -11.78
C MET A 178 -10.19 16.05 -13.15
N LEU A 179 -11.38 15.60 -13.58
CA LEU A 179 -11.57 15.01 -14.91
C LEU A 179 -11.21 15.97 -16.03
N LYS A 180 -11.41 17.28 -15.82
CA LYS A 180 -11.06 18.32 -16.82
C LYS A 180 -9.57 18.33 -17.17
N ASP A 181 -8.71 17.94 -16.21
CA ASP A 181 -7.25 18.04 -16.34
C ASP A 181 -6.62 16.74 -16.85
N LEU A 182 -7.38 15.62 -16.90
CA LEU A 182 -6.93 14.38 -17.52
C LEU A 182 -6.79 14.49 -19.04
N GLY A 183 -7.64 15.31 -19.67
CA GLY A 183 -7.63 15.48 -21.13
C GLY A 183 -8.42 14.43 -21.90
N HIS A 184 -9.28 13.66 -21.23
CA HIS A 184 -10.25 12.73 -21.83
C HIS A 184 -11.62 13.38 -21.97
N PRO A 185 -12.44 13.02 -22.99
CA PRO A 185 -13.84 13.44 -23.06
C PRO A 185 -14.61 12.96 -21.81
N TYR A 186 -15.38 13.85 -21.22
CA TYR A 186 -16.20 13.52 -20.05
C TYR A 186 -17.44 14.41 -19.97
N ASP A 187 -18.46 13.93 -19.26
CA ASP A 187 -19.61 14.72 -18.83
C ASP A 187 -19.43 15.09 -17.34
N PRO A 188 -19.62 16.35 -16.93
CA PRO A 188 -19.42 16.76 -15.54
C PRO A 188 -20.27 15.98 -14.53
N TYR A 189 -21.45 15.51 -14.94
CA TYR A 189 -22.40 14.80 -14.09
C TYR A 189 -22.27 13.27 -14.18
N GLU A 190 -22.05 12.72 -15.39
CA GLU A 190 -21.96 11.26 -15.63
C GLU A 190 -20.53 10.74 -15.60
N GLY A 191 -19.52 11.60 -15.81
CA GLY A 191 -18.11 11.22 -15.82
C GLY A 191 -17.57 10.85 -17.19
N ILE A 192 -16.54 10.00 -17.21
CA ILE A 192 -15.95 9.47 -18.44
C ILE A 192 -16.87 8.39 -19.01
N PRO A 193 -17.09 8.34 -20.36
CA PRO A 193 -17.86 7.27 -20.98
C PRO A 193 -17.29 5.88 -20.64
N LEU A 194 -18.16 4.92 -20.31
CA LEU A 194 -17.75 3.57 -19.94
C LEU A 194 -16.97 2.84 -21.05
N GLU A 195 -17.13 3.26 -22.30
CA GLU A 195 -16.39 2.77 -23.46
C GLU A 195 -14.91 3.18 -23.43
N THR A 196 -14.57 4.22 -22.67
CA THR A 196 -13.19 4.74 -22.55
C THR A 196 -12.48 4.15 -21.33
N GLY A 197 -13.21 3.85 -20.25
CA GLY A 197 -12.66 3.37 -19.00
C GLY A 197 -13.23 4.07 -17.78
N TYR A 198 -12.58 3.87 -16.63
CA TYR A 198 -13.02 4.45 -15.38
C TYR A 198 -11.83 4.87 -14.51
N ILE A 199 -11.94 6.02 -13.83
CA ILE A 199 -10.93 6.52 -12.90
C ILE A 199 -11.55 7.13 -11.65
N THR A 200 -10.90 6.91 -10.52
CA THR A 200 -11.14 7.55 -9.21
C THR A 200 -9.81 7.68 -8.48
N SER A 201 -9.81 8.01 -7.20
CA SER A 201 -8.67 7.81 -6.32
C SER A 201 -9.13 7.18 -5.01
N SER A 202 -8.43 6.17 -4.53
CA SER A 202 -8.71 5.55 -3.24
C SER A 202 -7.72 5.98 -2.16
N SER A 203 -6.49 6.35 -2.53
CA SER A 203 -5.51 6.96 -1.63
C SER A 203 -5.74 8.46 -1.51
N PRO A 204 -5.48 9.05 -0.34
CA PRO A 204 -5.48 10.50 -0.21
C PRO A 204 -4.39 11.11 -1.10
N PRO A 205 -4.52 12.37 -1.50
CA PRO A 205 -3.40 13.11 -2.07
C PRO A 205 -2.28 13.28 -1.04
N ILE A 206 -1.12 13.76 -1.48
CA ILE A 206 -0.05 14.20 -0.59
C ILE A 206 0.23 15.68 -0.82
N VAL A 207 0.48 16.42 0.24
CA VAL A 207 0.84 17.84 0.17
C VAL A 207 2.34 17.97 0.34
N VAL A 208 3.03 18.44 -0.69
CA VAL A 208 4.48 18.66 -0.67
C VAL A 208 4.72 20.15 -0.90
N ASN A 209 5.21 20.84 0.12
CA ASN A 209 5.33 22.30 0.10
C ASN A 209 3.97 22.97 -0.26
N ASP A 210 3.88 23.75 -1.32
CA ASP A 210 2.63 24.37 -1.79
C ASP A 210 1.95 23.56 -2.92
N THR A 211 2.21 22.25 -3.03
CA THR A 211 1.68 21.41 -4.10
C THR A 211 0.90 20.21 -3.55
N ILE A 212 -0.33 20.05 -4.03
CA ILE A 212 -1.14 18.85 -3.81
C ILE A 212 -0.87 17.90 -4.96
N VAL A 213 -0.28 16.72 -4.69
CA VAL A 213 -0.05 15.68 -5.69
C VAL A 213 -1.08 14.57 -5.50
N VAL A 214 -1.76 14.20 -6.56
CA VAL A 214 -2.89 13.26 -6.55
C VAL A 214 -2.54 12.01 -7.32
N GLY A 215 -2.50 10.87 -6.61
CA GLY A 215 -2.55 9.54 -7.21
C GLY A 215 -4.00 9.18 -7.60
N ASN A 216 -4.18 8.00 -8.15
CA ASN A 216 -5.50 7.57 -8.61
C ASN A 216 -5.66 6.03 -8.58
N SER A 217 -6.83 5.57 -8.98
CA SER A 217 -7.16 4.15 -9.15
C SER A 217 -8.06 4.03 -10.37
N ALA A 218 -7.72 3.12 -11.28
CA ALA A 218 -8.56 2.78 -12.41
C ALA A 218 -9.41 1.53 -12.11
N GLU A 219 -10.07 1.00 -13.11
CA GLU A 219 -10.79 -0.27 -13.01
C GLU A 219 -9.83 -1.43 -12.70
N GLN A 220 -10.32 -2.44 -11.98
CA GLN A 220 -9.52 -3.60 -11.62
C GLN A 220 -9.27 -4.50 -12.84
N GLY A 221 -8.01 -4.61 -13.27
CA GLY A 221 -7.60 -5.37 -14.43
C GLY A 221 -7.90 -6.87 -14.37
N TYR A 222 -8.02 -7.46 -13.18
CA TYR A 222 -8.38 -8.89 -13.03
C TYR A 222 -9.88 -9.18 -13.17
N HIS A 223 -10.73 -8.14 -13.16
CA HIS A 223 -12.17 -8.23 -13.47
C HIS A 223 -12.48 -7.67 -14.85
N GLN A 224 -11.48 -7.45 -15.68
CA GLN A 224 -11.55 -6.81 -16.96
C GLN A 224 -11.24 -7.81 -18.07
N ALA A 225 -12.05 -7.82 -19.14
CA ALA A 225 -11.80 -8.58 -20.34
C ALA A 225 -11.64 -7.70 -21.59
N ARG A 226 -11.76 -6.38 -21.44
CA ARG A 226 -11.66 -5.39 -22.52
C ARG A 226 -10.39 -4.56 -22.37
N ILE A 227 -9.83 -4.13 -23.50
CA ILE A 227 -8.48 -3.56 -23.55
C ILE A 227 -8.43 -2.06 -23.23
N GLU A 228 -9.51 -1.33 -23.46
CA GLU A 228 -9.54 0.11 -23.24
C GLU A 228 -9.68 0.43 -21.75
N ASN A 229 -8.89 1.36 -21.28
CA ASN A 229 -9.02 1.97 -19.97
C ASN A 229 -8.38 3.37 -19.96
N VAL A 230 -8.70 4.18 -18.95
CA VAL A 230 -8.10 5.50 -18.76
C VAL A 230 -6.72 5.36 -18.11
N PRO A 231 -5.67 6.03 -18.63
CA PRO A 231 -4.38 6.10 -17.95
C PRO A 231 -4.50 6.76 -16.58
N GLY A 232 -3.76 6.21 -15.62
CA GLY A 232 -3.69 6.72 -14.26
C GLY A 232 -2.76 7.91 -14.10
N ASP A 233 -2.88 8.93 -14.95
CA ASP A 233 -2.01 10.11 -14.94
C ASP A 233 -2.00 10.81 -13.59
N ILE A 234 -0.83 11.23 -13.14
CA ILE A 234 -0.65 11.93 -11.87
C ILE A 234 -0.93 13.41 -12.09
N LEU A 235 -1.78 13.97 -11.24
CA LEU A 235 -2.20 15.37 -11.30
C LEU A 235 -1.65 16.15 -10.11
N ALA A 236 -1.37 17.43 -10.31
CA ALA A 236 -1.00 18.31 -9.23
C ALA A 236 -1.71 19.67 -9.27
N TYR A 237 -1.96 20.18 -8.08
CA TYR A 237 -2.70 21.42 -7.85
C TYR A 237 -1.97 22.32 -6.85
N ASP A 238 -2.18 23.60 -6.97
CA ASP A 238 -1.70 24.57 -6.00
C ASP A 238 -2.50 24.45 -4.70
N LEU A 239 -1.80 24.33 -3.56
CA LEU A 239 -2.45 24.17 -2.26
C LEU A 239 -3.30 25.39 -1.88
N ARG A 240 -2.86 26.60 -2.23
CA ARG A 240 -3.51 27.86 -1.81
C ARG A 240 -4.77 28.16 -2.61
N THR A 241 -4.80 27.78 -3.89
CA THR A 241 -5.85 28.20 -4.82
C THR A 241 -6.67 27.06 -5.40
N GLY A 242 -6.13 25.84 -5.42
CA GLY A 242 -6.71 24.71 -6.14
C GLY A 242 -6.46 24.76 -7.66
N ASP A 243 -5.66 25.70 -8.14
CA ASP A 243 -5.34 25.77 -9.57
C ASP A 243 -4.48 24.59 -10.01
N PHE A 244 -4.76 24.08 -11.22
CA PHE A 244 -3.98 23.02 -11.84
C PHE A 244 -2.53 23.50 -12.07
N LYS A 245 -1.55 22.67 -11.66
CA LYS A 245 -0.11 22.96 -11.85
C LYS A 245 0.50 22.15 -12.98
N TRP A 246 0.41 20.82 -12.91
CA TRP A 246 1.00 19.92 -13.88
C TRP A 246 0.32 18.54 -13.90
N LYS A 247 0.57 17.83 -14.99
CA LYS A 247 0.19 16.42 -15.19
C LYS A 247 1.42 15.62 -15.62
N PHE A 248 1.62 14.45 -15.03
CA PHE A 248 2.58 13.46 -15.50
C PHE A 248 1.85 12.29 -16.17
N ASN A 249 2.16 12.02 -17.43
CA ASN A 249 1.57 10.91 -18.18
C ASN A 249 2.26 9.60 -17.76
N VAL A 250 1.55 8.71 -17.07
CA VAL A 250 2.09 7.39 -16.66
C VAL A 250 2.18 6.42 -17.82
N ILE A 251 1.44 6.65 -18.90
CA ILE A 251 1.62 6.03 -20.22
C ILE A 251 2.18 7.09 -21.13
N PRO A 252 3.49 7.04 -21.46
CA PRO A 252 4.16 8.10 -22.20
C PRO A 252 3.57 8.34 -23.59
N LYS A 253 3.36 9.60 -23.95
CA LYS A 253 2.88 10.03 -25.26
C LYS A 253 4.03 10.15 -26.27
N PRO A 254 3.74 10.22 -27.58
CA PRO A 254 4.77 10.43 -28.62
C PRO A 254 5.70 11.59 -28.30
N GLY A 255 7.01 11.30 -28.21
CA GLY A 255 8.06 12.24 -27.87
C GLY A 255 8.41 12.32 -26.37
N GLU A 256 7.67 11.68 -25.49
CA GLU A 256 8.02 11.52 -24.08
C GLU A 256 8.92 10.30 -23.89
N TYR A 257 9.71 10.32 -22.82
CA TYR A 257 10.62 9.23 -22.46
C TYR A 257 9.82 7.96 -22.12
N GLY A 258 10.23 6.82 -22.71
CA GLY A 258 9.60 5.52 -22.51
C GLY A 258 8.43 5.23 -23.46
N HIS A 259 8.05 6.16 -24.33
CA HIS A 259 6.99 5.93 -25.33
C HIS A 259 7.27 4.72 -26.22
N GLU A 260 8.54 4.48 -26.56
CA GLU A 260 8.99 3.34 -27.35
C GLU A 260 8.75 1.97 -26.69
N THR A 261 8.46 1.94 -25.39
CA THR A 261 8.12 0.71 -24.65
C THR A 261 6.66 0.29 -24.79
N TRP A 262 5.84 1.09 -25.49
CA TRP A 262 4.44 0.84 -25.83
C TRP A 262 4.32 0.61 -27.33
N GLU A 263 4.64 -0.61 -27.76
CA GLU A 263 4.66 -0.97 -29.17
C GLU A 263 3.24 -1.05 -29.76
N ASN A 264 3.14 -0.99 -31.10
CA ASN A 264 1.88 -1.08 -31.85
C ASN A 264 0.83 -0.03 -31.45
N ASP A 265 1.28 1.16 -31.05
CA ASP A 265 0.42 2.27 -30.61
C ASP A 265 -0.49 1.91 -29.42
N ALA A 266 -0.10 0.92 -28.62
CA ALA A 266 -0.88 0.46 -27.46
C ALA A 266 -1.16 1.57 -26.44
N TRP A 267 -0.38 2.63 -26.42
CA TRP A 267 -0.58 3.83 -25.59
C TRP A 267 -1.90 4.56 -25.91
N GLU A 268 -2.51 4.32 -27.08
CA GLU A 268 -3.76 5.01 -27.50
C GLU A 268 -4.99 4.49 -26.75
N TRP A 269 -4.98 3.22 -26.30
CA TRP A 269 -6.14 2.58 -25.68
C TRP A 269 -5.86 1.93 -24.32
N THR A 270 -4.61 1.64 -24.00
CA THR A 270 -4.27 1.04 -22.72
C THR A 270 -4.36 2.07 -21.60
N GLY A 271 -4.81 1.63 -20.47
CA GLY A 271 -4.93 2.46 -19.27
C GLY A 271 -4.44 1.75 -18.01
N ASP A 272 -4.96 2.20 -16.88
CA ASP A 272 -4.46 1.92 -15.55
C ASP A 272 -3.03 2.47 -15.37
N VAL A 273 -2.03 1.69 -14.92
CA VAL A 273 -0.72 2.21 -14.49
C VAL A 273 -0.91 3.25 -13.38
N SER A 274 -1.97 3.10 -12.62
CA SER A 274 -2.38 4.06 -11.60
C SER A 274 -1.54 3.91 -10.33
N SER A 275 -1.56 4.95 -9.49
CA SER A 275 -0.95 4.92 -8.17
C SER A 275 -2.03 4.80 -7.09
N TRP A 276 -2.56 3.58 -6.91
CA TRP A 276 -3.56 3.33 -5.88
C TRP A 276 -2.97 3.13 -4.48
N ALA A 277 -1.67 2.88 -4.38
CA ALA A 277 -0.93 2.94 -3.12
C ALA A 277 -0.71 4.39 -2.68
N PRO A 278 -0.51 4.66 -1.38
CA PRO A 278 -0.16 6.00 -0.91
C PRO A 278 1.19 6.46 -1.46
N LEU A 279 1.32 7.77 -1.62
CA LEU A 279 2.54 8.44 -2.03
C LEU A 279 3.40 8.79 -0.81
N SER A 280 4.72 8.87 -0.99
CA SER A 280 5.65 9.39 0.01
C SER A 280 6.35 10.63 -0.53
N ALA A 281 6.91 11.46 0.34
CA ALA A 281 7.55 12.70 -0.08
C ALA A 281 8.80 13.03 0.74
N ASP A 282 9.67 13.79 0.09
CA ASP A 282 10.83 14.46 0.68
C ASP A 282 10.68 15.98 0.42
N PRO A 283 10.00 16.72 1.32
CA PRO A 283 9.75 18.13 1.13
C PRO A 283 11.02 19.00 1.08
N GLU A 284 12.10 18.57 1.71
CA GLU A 284 13.39 19.30 1.70
C GLU A 284 14.01 19.31 0.31
N ASN A 285 13.86 18.21 -0.43
CA ASN A 285 14.38 18.06 -1.79
C ASN A 285 13.32 18.29 -2.87
N ASP A 286 12.10 18.69 -2.48
CA ASP A 286 10.95 18.89 -3.36
C ASP A 286 10.63 17.66 -4.22
N LEU A 287 10.70 16.45 -3.64
CA LEU A 287 10.46 15.17 -4.31
C LEU A 287 9.21 14.49 -3.78
N VAL A 288 8.48 13.85 -4.69
CA VAL A 288 7.39 12.91 -4.41
C VAL A 288 7.69 11.57 -5.06
N TYR A 289 7.44 10.47 -4.32
CA TYR A 289 7.68 9.10 -4.77
C TYR A 289 6.35 8.41 -5.01
N ILE A 290 6.18 7.92 -6.24
CA ILE A 290 4.92 7.43 -6.77
C ILE A 290 5.07 5.96 -7.16
N PRO A 291 4.50 5.03 -6.37
CA PRO A 291 4.42 3.63 -6.75
C PRO A 291 3.29 3.42 -7.74
N THR A 292 3.55 2.75 -8.86
CA THR A 292 2.54 2.45 -9.88
C THR A 292 2.21 0.97 -9.94
N ASN A 293 1.00 0.66 -10.40
CA ASN A 293 0.55 -0.71 -10.65
C ASN A 293 0.70 -1.13 -12.12
N SER A 294 0.20 -2.31 -12.42
CA SER A 294 0.15 -2.88 -13.77
C SER A 294 -0.72 -2.08 -14.73
N ALA A 295 -0.53 -2.27 -16.03
CA ALA A 295 -1.49 -1.83 -17.03
C ALA A 295 -2.66 -2.83 -17.15
N THR A 296 -3.85 -2.35 -17.51
CA THR A 296 -5.01 -3.20 -17.85
C THR A 296 -4.64 -4.08 -19.06
N ILE A 297 -4.95 -5.35 -19.08
CA ILE A 297 -5.54 -6.26 -18.08
C ILE A 297 -4.42 -7.04 -17.38
N ASP A 298 -4.66 -7.50 -16.14
CA ASP A 298 -3.60 -7.97 -15.24
C ASP A 298 -2.82 -9.21 -15.71
N TYR A 299 -3.43 -10.13 -16.47
CA TYR A 299 -2.80 -11.44 -16.72
C TYR A 299 -2.54 -11.73 -18.20
N TYR A 300 -2.80 -10.77 -19.08
CA TYR A 300 -2.58 -10.88 -20.52
C TYR A 300 -2.24 -9.51 -21.13
N GLY A 301 -1.09 -9.43 -21.77
CA GLY A 301 -0.56 -8.20 -22.37
C GLY A 301 -0.38 -8.27 -23.89
N GLY A 302 -0.87 -9.31 -24.60
CA GLY A 302 -0.62 -9.49 -26.03
C GLY A 302 -1.11 -8.36 -26.96
N PHE A 303 -1.99 -7.49 -26.46
CA PHE A 303 -2.46 -6.28 -27.16
C PHE A 303 -1.62 -5.02 -26.84
N ARG A 304 -0.69 -5.10 -25.89
CA ARG A 304 0.20 -4.01 -25.44
C ARG A 304 1.67 -4.45 -25.40
N PRO A 305 2.27 -4.90 -26.52
CA PRO A 305 3.64 -5.39 -26.53
C PRO A 305 4.64 -4.31 -26.11
N GLY A 306 5.85 -4.74 -25.74
CA GLY A 306 6.92 -3.92 -25.15
C GLY A 306 6.93 -3.96 -23.62
N ASP A 307 7.87 -3.27 -22.99
CA ASP A 307 8.08 -3.32 -21.53
C ASP A 307 7.04 -2.52 -20.72
N ASN A 308 6.24 -1.66 -21.39
CA ASN A 308 5.13 -0.89 -20.84
C ASN A 308 5.52 0.02 -19.66
N LEU A 309 6.54 0.86 -19.83
CA LEU A 309 6.94 1.86 -18.85
C LEU A 309 5.81 2.90 -18.69
N TYR A 310 5.37 3.29 -17.54
CA TYR A 310 5.80 3.09 -16.16
C TYR A 310 4.96 2.07 -15.38
N GLY A 311 4.49 1.01 -15.99
CA GLY A 311 3.79 -0.05 -15.27
C GLY A 311 4.71 -0.69 -14.21
N ALA A 312 4.16 -1.06 -13.03
CA ALA A 312 4.85 -1.68 -11.90
C ALA A 312 6.21 -1.02 -11.57
N SER A 313 6.19 0.28 -11.29
CA SER A 313 7.38 1.12 -11.12
C SER A 313 7.34 1.94 -9.84
N ILE A 314 8.48 2.51 -9.47
CA ILE A 314 8.59 3.70 -8.62
C ILE A 314 9.05 4.87 -9.48
N ILE A 315 8.41 6.02 -9.31
CA ILE A 315 8.72 7.25 -10.04
C ILE A 315 8.99 8.35 -9.02
N ALA A 316 10.14 9.00 -9.09
CA ALA A 316 10.42 10.22 -8.34
C ALA A 316 10.20 11.44 -9.23
N LEU A 317 9.27 12.31 -8.83
CA LEU A 317 8.99 13.57 -9.51
C LEU A 317 9.38 14.74 -8.61
N ASN A 318 9.83 15.83 -9.24
CA ASN A 318 9.86 17.12 -8.56
C ASN A 318 8.41 17.56 -8.29
N ALA A 319 8.06 17.77 -7.02
CA ALA A 319 6.69 18.05 -6.62
C ALA A 319 6.15 19.38 -7.16
N SER A 320 7.01 20.40 -7.27
CA SER A 320 6.63 21.73 -7.77
C SER A 320 6.41 21.77 -9.28
N THR A 321 7.16 20.96 -10.07
CA THR A 321 7.18 21.06 -11.54
C THR A 321 6.59 19.85 -12.26
N GLY A 322 6.53 18.67 -11.60
CA GLY A 322 6.13 17.41 -12.23
C GLY A 322 7.23 16.78 -13.10
N GLU A 323 8.42 17.37 -13.15
CA GLU A 323 9.55 16.81 -13.89
C GLU A 323 10.06 15.53 -13.22
N ARG A 324 10.31 14.48 -14.01
CA ARG A 324 10.82 13.22 -13.51
C ARG A 324 12.31 13.36 -13.14
N ALA A 325 12.62 13.17 -11.85
CA ALA A 325 14.00 13.10 -11.38
C ALA A 325 14.62 11.75 -11.76
N TRP A 326 13.95 10.65 -11.42
CA TRP A 326 14.35 9.29 -11.76
C TRP A 326 13.14 8.32 -11.70
N HIS A 327 13.35 7.09 -12.12
CA HIS A 327 12.38 5.99 -11.97
C HIS A 327 13.10 4.66 -11.97
N PHE A 328 12.40 3.62 -11.52
CA PHE A 328 12.80 2.22 -11.68
C PHE A 328 11.56 1.36 -11.94
N GLN A 329 11.60 0.50 -12.96
CA GLN A 329 10.54 -0.44 -13.27
C GLN A 329 10.84 -1.78 -12.62
N PHE A 330 9.96 -2.24 -11.73
CA PHE A 330 10.13 -3.49 -10.98
C PHE A 330 9.79 -4.73 -11.78
N VAL A 331 8.88 -4.61 -12.75
CA VAL A 331 8.46 -5.70 -13.64
C VAL A 331 8.26 -5.16 -15.04
N HIS A 332 9.01 -5.70 -16.00
CA HIS A 332 8.82 -5.41 -17.41
C HIS A 332 7.65 -6.20 -17.96
N HIS A 333 6.80 -5.57 -18.79
CA HIS A 333 5.62 -6.21 -19.38
C HIS A 333 4.81 -7.00 -18.37
N GLU A 334 4.36 -6.34 -17.34
CA GLU A 334 3.75 -6.94 -16.17
C GLU A 334 2.41 -7.66 -16.51
N ILE A 335 2.33 -8.97 -16.18
CA ILE A 335 1.15 -9.84 -16.36
C ILE A 335 0.92 -10.80 -15.17
N TRP A 336 1.43 -10.50 -13.99
CA TRP A 336 1.29 -11.33 -12.78
C TRP A 336 0.48 -10.65 -11.68
N ASN A 337 0.01 -9.42 -11.91
CA ASN A 337 -0.61 -8.53 -10.90
C ASN A 337 0.38 -8.18 -9.78
N PHE A 338 1.63 -7.93 -10.15
CA PHE A 338 2.68 -7.49 -9.25
C PHE A 338 2.71 -5.96 -9.09
N ASP A 339 1.54 -5.38 -8.78
CA ASP A 339 1.44 -3.97 -8.41
C ASP A 339 2.42 -3.61 -7.31
N THR A 340 2.76 -2.33 -7.21
CA THR A 340 3.50 -1.77 -6.10
C THR A 340 2.51 -1.32 -5.01
N PRO A 341 2.22 -2.17 -3.99
CA PRO A 341 0.98 -2.02 -3.21
C PRO A 341 1.11 -1.12 -1.98
N THR A 342 2.33 -0.69 -1.64
CA THR A 342 2.61 0.06 -0.41
C THR A 342 3.29 1.39 -0.71
N ALA A 343 3.13 2.35 0.19
CA ALA A 343 3.92 3.57 0.13
C ALA A 343 5.42 3.23 0.18
N PRO A 344 6.26 3.92 -0.61
CA PRO A 344 7.71 3.88 -0.40
C PRO A 344 8.05 4.41 1.00
N VAL A 345 8.99 3.79 1.71
CA VAL A 345 9.42 4.24 3.04
C VAL A 345 10.78 4.94 2.91
N LEU A 346 10.88 6.17 3.44
CA LEU A 346 12.14 6.91 3.40
C LEU A 346 12.93 6.67 4.69
N MET A 347 14.23 6.44 4.55
CA MET A 347 15.17 6.21 5.65
C MET A 347 16.51 6.86 5.33
N ASP A 348 17.29 7.22 6.34
CA ASP A 348 18.67 7.65 6.20
C ASP A 348 19.59 6.55 6.70
N LEU A 349 20.22 5.83 5.77
CA LEU A 349 20.98 4.60 6.03
C LEU A 349 22.49 4.88 6.10
N SER A 350 23.21 4.07 6.89
CA SER A 350 24.67 4.11 6.97
C SER A 350 25.27 2.81 6.40
N VAL A 351 25.38 2.71 5.08
CA VAL A 351 25.85 1.51 4.38
C VAL A 351 27.33 1.64 4.07
N ASP A 352 28.15 0.67 4.53
CA ASP A 352 29.61 0.67 4.35
C ASP A 352 30.28 1.98 4.79
N GLY A 353 29.72 2.65 5.82
CA GLY A 353 30.22 3.90 6.36
C GLY A 353 29.89 5.13 5.50
N GLN A 354 28.95 5.00 4.57
CA GLN A 354 28.41 6.10 3.78
C GLN A 354 26.96 6.37 4.18
N GLU A 355 26.66 7.65 4.45
CA GLU A 355 25.28 8.09 4.69
C GLU A 355 24.54 8.16 3.35
N ILE A 356 23.47 7.39 3.23
CA ILE A 356 22.64 7.30 2.03
C ILE A 356 21.21 7.72 2.37
N PRO A 357 20.72 8.83 1.83
CA PRO A 357 19.30 9.14 1.88
C PRO A 357 18.56 8.11 1.00
N ALA A 358 17.90 7.14 1.62
CA ALA A 358 17.32 6.01 0.93
C ALA A 358 15.79 6.09 0.82
N VAL A 359 15.26 5.40 -0.19
CA VAL A 359 13.86 5.02 -0.31
C VAL A 359 13.80 3.50 -0.45
N VAL A 360 12.98 2.86 0.37
CA VAL A 360 12.77 1.41 0.44
C VAL A 360 11.38 1.08 -0.07
N GLN A 361 11.30 0.25 -1.11
CA GLN A 361 10.04 -0.22 -1.66
C GLN A 361 9.89 -1.73 -1.46
N ALA A 362 8.95 -2.11 -0.61
CA ALA A 362 8.50 -3.48 -0.51
C ALA A 362 7.49 -3.80 -1.62
N THR A 363 7.61 -4.98 -2.24
CA THR A 363 6.85 -5.35 -3.43
C THR A 363 6.12 -6.70 -3.28
N LYS A 364 5.12 -6.95 -4.11
CA LYS A 364 4.42 -8.25 -4.14
C LYS A 364 5.34 -9.42 -4.54
N GLN A 365 6.45 -9.14 -5.23
CA GLN A 365 7.45 -10.15 -5.59
C GLN A 365 8.21 -10.72 -4.38
N GLY A 366 8.04 -10.11 -3.19
CA GLY A 366 8.74 -10.55 -1.98
C GLY A 366 10.15 -9.98 -1.84
N TRP A 367 10.43 -8.86 -2.50
CA TRP A 367 11.72 -8.17 -2.45
C TRP A 367 11.61 -6.76 -1.87
N LEU A 368 12.73 -6.32 -1.24
CA LEU A 368 12.98 -4.93 -0.87
C LEU A 368 13.90 -4.29 -1.92
N TYR A 369 13.35 -3.39 -2.71
CA TYR A 369 14.14 -2.52 -3.57
C TYR A 369 14.56 -1.28 -2.78
N THR A 370 15.85 -0.99 -2.72
CA THR A 370 16.40 0.13 -1.97
C THR A 370 17.24 1.01 -2.88
N PHE A 371 16.90 2.28 -2.96
CA PHE A 371 17.56 3.26 -3.82
C PHE A 371 18.01 4.47 -3.02
N ASN A 372 19.07 5.12 -3.48
CA ASN A 372 19.32 6.51 -3.09
C ASN A 372 18.12 7.35 -3.59
N ARG A 373 17.36 7.97 -2.66
CA ARG A 373 16.10 8.64 -3.00
C ARG A 373 16.27 9.89 -3.88
N LEU A 374 17.49 10.48 -3.91
CA LEU A 374 17.77 11.65 -4.73
C LEU A 374 18.17 11.30 -6.16
N THR A 375 18.83 10.15 -6.37
CA THR A 375 19.43 9.79 -7.67
C THR A 375 18.77 8.59 -8.35
N GLY A 376 18.09 7.72 -7.58
CA GLY A 376 17.55 6.45 -8.06
C GLY A 376 18.61 5.36 -8.22
N GLU A 377 19.86 5.59 -7.79
CA GLU A 377 20.88 4.55 -7.81
C GLU A 377 20.55 3.46 -6.78
N PRO A 378 20.55 2.16 -7.19
CA PRO A 378 20.32 1.07 -6.25
C PRO A 378 21.41 1.04 -5.16
N VAL A 379 20.99 0.88 -3.89
CA VAL A 379 21.92 0.71 -2.76
C VAL A 379 22.62 -0.64 -2.85
N TRP A 380 21.90 -1.68 -3.22
CA TRP A 380 22.43 -3.02 -3.50
C TRP A 380 22.16 -3.43 -4.94
N PRO A 381 23.00 -4.28 -5.55
CA PRO A 381 22.88 -4.61 -6.97
C PRO A 381 21.56 -5.27 -7.31
N ILE A 382 20.96 -4.85 -8.43
CA ILE A 382 19.80 -5.45 -9.08
C ILE A 382 20.28 -6.01 -10.42
N GLU A 383 19.96 -7.26 -10.72
CA GLU A 383 20.41 -7.97 -11.91
C GLU A 383 19.25 -8.33 -12.82
N GLU A 384 19.40 -8.08 -14.12
CA GLU A 384 18.50 -8.60 -15.13
C GLU A 384 18.73 -10.11 -15.31
N ARG A 385 17.70 -10.92 -15.05
CA ARG A 385 17.76 -12.37 -15.20
C ARG A 385 16.73 -12.87 -16.17
N ALA A 386 17.10 -13.86 -16.99
CA ALA A 386 16.21 -14.47 -17.96
C ALA A 386 15.00 -15.15 -17.29
N VAL A 387 13.83 -14.99 -17.89
CA VAL A 387 12.56 -15.57 -17.44
C VAL A 387 11.94 -16.44 -18.53
N PRO A 388 11.04 -17.40 -18.19
CA PRO A 388 10.36 -18.24 -19.17
C PRO A 388 9.51 -17.42 -20.14
N ALA A 389 9.52 -17.78 -21.41
CA ALA A 389 8.59 -17.21 -22.39
C ALA A 389 7.16 -17.69 -22.17
N SER A 390 6.19 -16.87 -22.50
CA SER A 390 4.77 -17.26 -22.51
C SER A 390 4.46 -18.24 -23.63
N ILE A 391 3.54 -19.18 -23.36
CA ILE A 391 2.96 -20.05 -24.38
C ILE A 391 1.55 -19.62 -24.82
N VAL A 392 1.06 -18.52 -24.27
CA VAL A 392 -0.25 -17.95 -24.62
C VAL A 392 -0.14 -17.27 -25.98
N PRO A 393 -1.00 -17.61 -26.96
CA PRO A 393 -0.92 -17.00 -28.27
C PRO A 393 -1.04 -15.46 -28.21
N GLY A 394 -0.16 -14.77 -28.92
CA GLY A 394 -0.11 -13.30 -28.93
C GLY A 394 0.68 -12.66 -27.81
N GLU A 395 0.97 -13.38 -26.72
CA GLU A 395 1.74 -12.86 -25.57
C GLU A 395 3.24 -12.91 -25.82
N VAL A 396 3.90 -11.76 -25.69
CA VAL A 396 5.35 -11.62 -25.84
C VAL A 396 5.92 -10.94 -24.60
N LEU A 397 6.48 -11.72 -23.70
CA LEU A 397 7.09 -11.22 -22.46
C LEU A 397 8.45 -10.58 -22.72
N SER A 398 8.84 -9.66 -21.82
CA SER A 398 10.23 -9.24 -21.72
C SER A 398 11.13 -10.47 -21.43
N PRO A 399 12.27 -10.59 -22.11
CA PRO A 399 13.13 -11.78 -21.96
C PRO A 399 13.83 -11.87 -20.61
N THR A 400 13.91 -10.76 -19.89
CA THR A 400 14.52 -10.66 -18.57
C THR A 400 13.63 -9.88 -17.62
N GLN A 401 13.87 -10.05 -16.32
CA GLN A 401 13.23 -9.29 -15.24
C GLN A 401 14.27 -8.86 -14.20
N PRO A 402 14.11 -7.70 -13.56
CA PRO A 402 14.97 -7.25 -12.48
C PRO A 402 14.86 -8.17 -11.26
N HIS A 403 16.01 -8.62 -10.74
CA HIS A 403 16.12 -9.44 -9.54
C HIS A 403 16.99 -8.73 -8.51
N VAL A 404 16.45 -8.51 -7.33
CA VAL A 404 17.20 -8.01 -6.18
C VAL A 404 18.18 -9.10 -5.74
N THR A 405 19.46 -8.75 -5.64
CA THR A 405 20.49 -9.70 -5.19
C THR A 405 20.71 -9.65 -3.68
N TRP A 406 20.40 -8.51 -3.07
CA TRP A 406 20.45 -8.24 -1.65
C TRP A 406 19.51 -7.05 -1.30
N PRO A 407 18.79 -7.04 -0.19
CA PRO A 407 18.61 -8.11 0.82
C PRO A 407 17.99 -9.40 0.28
N GLU A 408 18.12 -10.51 1.06
CA GLU A 408 17.41 -11.76 0.73
C GLU A 408 15.89 -11.53 0.66
N PRO A 409 15.17 -12.24 -0.23
CA PRO A 409 13.71 -12.10 -0.34
C PRO A 409 13.01 -12.45 0.97
N TYR A 410 11.92 -11.76 1.27
CA TYR A 410 11.10 -12.02 2.46
C TYR A 410 9.96 -13.01 2.22
N SER A 411 9.69 -13.39 0.98
CA SER A 411 8.63 -14.32 0.61
C SER A 411 9.15 -15.36 -0.38
N MET A 412 8.34 -16.37 -0.69
CA MET A 412 8.64 -17.42 -1.67
C MET A 412 9.02 -16.81 -3.03
N GLN A 413 9.92 -17.48 -3.76
CA GLN A 413 10.38 -17.07 -5.09
C GLN A 413 10.00 -18.09 -6.17
N GLY A 414 8.74 -18.50 -6.16
CA GLY A 414 8.19 -19.57 -6.95
C GLY A 414 7.71 -20.73 -6.09
N ILE A 415 7.34 -21.85 -6.71
CA ILE A 415 6.93 -23.09 -6.02
C ILE A 415 7.47 -24.31 -6.76
N GLY A 416 8.13 -25.20 -6.03
CA GLY A 416 8.63 -26.50 -6.47
C GLY A 416 8.08 -27.63 -5.61
N GLU A 417 8.51 -28.86 -5.92
CA GLU A 417 8.13 -30.04 -5.12
C GLU A 417 8.63 -29.95 -3.67
N GLU A 418 9.76 -29.28 -3.46
CA GLU A 418 10.38 -29.03 -2.14
C GLU A 418 9.56 -28.13 -1.24
N ASP A 419 8.70 -27.29 -1.82
CA ASP A 419 7.85 -26.36 -1.06
C ASP A 419 6.51 -27.00 -0.65
N LEU A 420 6.17 -28.14 -1.25
CA LEU A 420 4.90 -28.79 -1.00
C LEU A 420 4.82 -29.41 0.40
N LEU A 421 3.60 -29.50 0.92
CA LEU A 421 3.31 -30.10 2.23
C LEU A 421 3.71 -31.59 2.21
N ASP A 422 4.76 -31.96 2.99
CA ASP A 422 5.40 -33.28 2.95
C ASP A 422 5.77 -33.86 4.33
N PHE A 423 5.14 -33.40 5.40
CA PHE A 423 5.44 -33.83 6.77
C PHE A 423 5.26 -35.34 7.02
N THR A 424 4.45 -36.01 6.18
CA THR A 424 4.35 -37.49 6.14
C THR A 424 4.37 -37.98 4.70
N PRO A 425 4.75 -39.24 4.43
CA PRO A 425 4.70 -39.81 3.08
C PRO A 425 3.30 -39.72 2.43
N GLU A 426 2.23 -39.78 3.24
CA GLU A 426 0.86 -39.66 2.76
C GLU A 426 0.52 -38.23 2.36
N LEU A 427 0.85 -37.24 3.19
CA LEU A 427 0.67 -35.81 2.86
C LEU A 427 1.46 -35.47 1.59
N LYS A 428 2.70 -35.91 1.48
CA LYS A 428 3.52 -35.69 0.27
C LYS A 428 2.88 -36.29 -0.98
N ALA A 429 2.42 -37.54 -0.90
CA ALA A 429 1.78 -38.20 -2.05
C ALA A 429 0.50 -37.46 -2.49
N GLN A 430 -0.30 -36.98 -1.54
CA GLN A 430 -1.49 -36.17 -1.82
C GLN A 430 -1.15 -34.81 -2.41
N SER A 431 -0.10 -34.14 -1.92
CA SER A 431 0.39 -32.88 -2.47
C SER A 431 0.81 -33.04 -3.93
N LEU A 432 1.64 -34.03 -4.24
CA LEU A 432 2.11 -34.33 -5.59
C LEU A 432 0.95 -34.66 -6.54
N ALA A 433 0.00 -35.50 -6.09
CA ALA A 433 -1.18 -35.82 -6.88
C ALA A 433 -2.07 -34.60 -7.16
N THR A 434 -2.21 -33.69 -6.18
CA THR A 434 -2.96 -32.44 -6.36
C THR A 434 -2.28 -31.50 -7.35
N MET A 435 -0.96 -31.46 -7.34
CA MET A 435 -0.17 -30.56 -8.21
C MET A 435 0.08 -31.14 -9.60
N GLU A 436 -0.31 -32.38 -9.88
CA GLU A 436 -0.10 -33.02 -11.20
C GLU A 436 -0.70 -32.21 -12.35
N ASP A 437 -1.84 -31.53 -12.11
CA ASP A 437 -2.53 -30.72 -13.11
C ASP A 437 -2.02 -29.26 -13.21
N TYR A 438 -1.02 -28.89 -12.42
CA TYR A 438 -0.52 -27.52 -12.37
C TYR A 438 0.92 -27.41 -12.88
N VAL A 439 1.27 -26.25 -13.43
CA VAL A 439 2.66 -25.92 -13.79
C VAL A 439 3.29 -25.18 -12.63
N MET A 440 4.21 -25.84 -11.93
CA MET A 440 5.08 -25.21 -10.92
C MET A 440 6.23 -24.50 -11.60
N GLY A 441 6.79 -23.46 -10.98
CA GLY A 441 7.89 -22.69 -11.53
C GLY A 441 8.40 -21.59 -10.60
N GLY A 442 9.36 -20.82 -11.06
CA GLY A 442 9.92 -19.66 -10.34
C GLY A 442 8.94 -18.49 -10.26
N LEU A 443 9.39 -17.38 -9.68
CA LEU A 443 8.58 -16.18 -9.41
C LEU A 443 7.82 -15.67 -10.65
N PHE A 444 8.48 -15.58 -11.80
CA PHE A 444 7.90 -15.11 -13.06
C PHE A 444 7.41 -16.28 -13.95
N ASN A 445 6.74 -17.27 -13.32
CA ASN A 445 6.09 -18.35 -14.06
C ASN A 445 4.87 -17.79 -14.82
N PRO A 446 4.85 -17.82 -16.19
CA PRO A 446 3.81 -17.16 -16.95
C PRO A 446 2.46 -17.85 -16.81
N PRO A 447 1.33 -17.12 -16.90
CA PRO A 447 0.01 -17.72 -17.08
C PRO A 447 -0.05 -18.69 -18.26
N ILE A 448 -0.94 -19.68 -18.20
CA ILE A 448 -1.22 -20.58 -19.32
C ILE A 448 -2.69 -20.47 -19.75
N HIS A 449 -2.98 -20.75 -21.02
CA HIS A 449 -4.36 -20.76 -21.51
C HIS A 449 -5.03 -22.13 -21.36
N ALA A 450 -6.35 -22.15 -21.35
CA ALA A 450 -7.14 -23.36 -21.11
C ALA A 450 -6.83 -24.51 -22.08
N ASP A 451 -6.56 -24.20 -23.34
CA ASP A 451 -6.26 -25.18 -24.39
C ASP A 451 -4.74 -25.37 -24.59
N ASN A 452 -3.94 -25.21 -23.53
CA ASN A 452 -2.50 -25.33 -23.62
C ASN A 452 -2.03 -26.75 -24.04
N PRO A 453 -0.89 -26.86 -24.75
CA PRO A 453 -0.42 -28.15 -25.28
C PRO A 453 0.06 -29.13 -24.21
N MET A 454 0.27 -28.67 -22.97
CA MET A 454 0.71 -29.50 -21.85
C MET A 454 -0.46 -30.24 -21.18
N GLY A 455 -1.71 -29.87 -21.48
CA GLY A 455 -2.89 -30.43 -20.85
C GLY A 455 -3.01 -30.08 -19.35
N LYS A 456 -2.33 -29.02 -18.90
CA LYS A 456 -2.35 -28.56 -17.51
C LYS A 456 -3.54 -27.63 -17.26
N TYR A 457 -3.99 -27.58 -16.00
CA TYR A 457 -5.12 -26.73 -15.61
C TYR A 457 -4.73 -25.24 -15.51
N ALA A 458 -3.65 -24.95 -14.77
CA ALA A 458 -3.19 -23.58 -14.52
C ALA A 458 -1.67 -23.54 -14.24
N ALA A 459 -1.07 -22.37 -14.35
CA ALA A 459 0.29 -22.11 -13.87
C ALA A 459 0.24 -21.54 -12.44
N MET A 460 1.12 -22.04 -11.57
CA MET A 460 1.28 -21.50 -10.22
C MET A 460 2.19 -20.28 -10.24
N ASN A 461 1.77 -19.24 -9.56
CA ASN A 461 2.54 -18.02 -9.34
C ASN A 461 2.65 -17.77 -7.82
N CYS A 462 3.86 -17.79 -7.27
CA CYS A 462 4.14 -17.67 -5.84
C CYS A 462 5.34 -16.74 -5.58
N PRO A 463 5.20 -15.68 -4.77
CA PRO A 463 3.92 -15.17 -4.28
C PRO A 463 3.05 -14.73 -5.44
N GLY A 464 1.73 -14.86 -5.31
CA GLY A 464 0.78 -14.39 -6.32
C GLY A 464 0.44 -12.92 -6.12
N GLY A 465 -0.43 -12.38 -6.96
CA GLY A 465 -0.83 -10.97 -6.93
C GLY A 465 -1.46 -10.47 -5.61
N ALA A 466 -1.76 -11.37 -4.65
CA ALA A 466 -2.14 -11.01 -3.29
C ALA A 466 -1.09 -11.42 -2.24
N GLY A 467 0.02 -12.04 -2.66
CA GLY A 467 1.10 -12.45 -1.78
C GLY A 467 2.10 -11.34 -1.47
N GLY A 468 3.12 -11.67 -0.71
CA GLY A 468 4.08 -10.69 -0.22
C GLY A 468 3.43 -9.67 0.70
N VAL A 469 3.67 -8.39 0.46
CA VAL A 469 3.06 -7.26 1.20
C VAL A 469 1.80 -6.72 0.52
N ASN A 470 0.95 -6.03 1.28
CA ASN A 470 -0.22 -5.33 0.72
C ASN A 470 -0.53 -4.06 1.51
N ILE A 471 -1.41 -3.22 0.94
CA ILE A 471 -1.87 -1.95 1.53
C ILE A 471 -2.54 -2.11 2.91
N THR A 472 -3.12 -3.27 3.20
CA THR A 472 -3.81 -3.54 4.47
C THR A 472 -2.85 -3.69 5.65
N SER A 473 -1.59 -4.01 5.37
CA SER A 473 -0.52 -4.12 6.37
C SER A 473 0.74 -3.49 5.79
N PRO A 474 0.75 -2.16 5.69
CA PRO A 474 1.91 -1.44 5.18
C PRO A 474 3.14 -1.75 6.04
N PRO A 475 4.33 -1.76 5.42
CA PRO A 475 5.58 -1.85 6.15
C PRO A 475 5.72 -0.72 7.18
N VAL A 476 6.53 -0.96 8.20
CA VAL A 476 6.89 0.04 9.21
C VAL A 476 8.40 0.09 9.39
N ALA A 477 8.93 1.22 9.81
CA ALA A 477 10.36 1.39 9.99
C ALA A 477 10.68 2.06 11.33
N ASP A 478 11.77 1.64 11.96
CA ASP A 478 12.41 2.35 13.05
C ASP A 478 13.54 3.21 12.47
N PRO A 479 13.33 4.51 12.28
CA PRO A 479 14.33 5.38 11.68
C PRO A 479 15.49 5.72 12.63
N VAL A 480 15.38 5.37 13.91
CA VAL A 480 16.44 5.58 14.89
C VAL A 480 17.49 4.48 14.83
N ASN A 481 17.06 3.24 14.59
CA ASN A 481 17.92 2.07 14.54
C ASN A 481 18.06 1.50 13.12
N ASN A 482 17.52 2.16 12.12
CA ASN A 482 17.51 1.74 10.70
C ASN A 482 16.98 0.32 10.49
N VAL A 483 15.91 -0.05 11.21
CA VAL A 483 15.27 -1.35 11.06
C VAL A 483 13.94 -1.23 10.30
N PHE A 484 13.78 -2.08 9.29
CA PHE A 484 12.57 -2.16 8.47
C PHE A 484 11.80 -3.43 8.80
N TYR A 485 10.51 -3.30 9.11
CA TYR A 485 9.64 -4.43 9.44
C TYR A 485 8.52 -4.52 8.42
N LEU A 486 8.19 -5.73 8.02
CA LEU A 486 7.05 -5.99 7.15
C LEU A 486 6.31 -7.25 7.58
N SER A 487 5.01 -7.25 7.36
CA SER A 487 4.19 -8.45 7.42
C SER A 487 4.04 -8.99 6.01
N GLU A 488 4.30 -10.29 5.84
CA GLU A 488 4.07 -10.99 4.58
C GLU A 488 3.14 -12.17 4.79
N HIS A 489 2.50 -12.61 3.73
CA HIS A 489 1.81 -13.89 3.71
C HIS A 489 2.06 -14.63 2.39
N THR A 490 2.20 -15.94 2.50
CA THR A 490 2.31 -16.81 1.33
C THR A 490 0.93 -16.99 0.71
N ALA A 491 0.70 -16.30 -0.40
CA ALA A 491 -0.54 -16.42 -1.16
C ALA A 491 -0.22 -16.68 -2.64
N CYS A 492 -0.18 -17.94 -3.02
CA CYS A 492 0.00 -18.31 -4.42
C CYS A 492 -1.28 -18.12 -5.23
N PHE A 493 -1.14 -17.86 -6.53
CA PHE A 493 -2.24 -17.87 -7.50
C PHE A 493 -2.09 -19.02 -8.47
N ALA A 494 -3.22 -19.49 -9.02
CA ALA A 494 -3.26 -20.44 -10.12
C ALA A 494 -3.82 -19.73 -11.36
N LEU A 495 -2.94 -19.30 -12.25
CA LEU A 495 -3.28 -18.44 -13.38
C LEU A 495 -3.69 -19.26 -14.60
N ARG A 496 -4.94 -19.07 -15.04
CA ARG A 496 -5.54 -19.74 -16.19
C ARG A 496 -6.30 -18.75 -17.04
N LEU A 497 -5.90 -18.60 -18.29
CA LEU A 497 -6.56 -17.73 -19.25
C LEU A 497 -7.56 -18.53 -20.12
N ILE A 498 -8.63 -17.88 -20.51
CA ILE A 498 -9.65 -18.37 -21.46
C ILE A 498 -9.79 -17.37 -22.61
N PRO A 499 -10.46 -17.72 -23.72
CA PRO A 499 -10.80 -16.75 -24.74
C PRO A 499 -11.51 -15.53 -24.15
N GLY A 500 -11.11 -14.35 -24.59
CA GLY A 500 -11.62 -13.08 -24.03
C GLY A 500 -13.14 -12.95 -24.14
N GLU A 501 -13.76 -13.43 -25.24
CA GLU A 501 -15.21 -13.45 -25.40
C GLU A 501 -15.94 -14.25 -24.32
N GLU A 502 -15.32 -15.35 -23.85
CA GLU A 502 -15.85 -16.15 -22.74
C GLU A 502 -15.66 -15.42 -21.41
N ALA A 503 -14.50 -14.78 -21.22
CA ALA A 503 -14.20 -14.01 -20.02
C ALA A 503 -15.11 -12.79 -19.88
N ASP A 504 -15.44 -12.10 -20.98
CA ASP A 504 -16.33 -10.94 -20.96
C ASP A 504 -17.74 -11.27 -20.43
N LEU A 505 -18.20 -12.49 -20.61
CA LEU A 505 -19.45 -12.96 -20.00
C LEU A 505 -19.36 -13.14 -18.47
N LEU A 506 -18.16 -13.32 -17.95
CA LEU A 506 -17.91 -13.45 -16.51
C LEU A 506 -17.79 -12.09 -15.83
N PHE A 507 -17.47 -11.04 -16.59
CA PHE A 507 -17.22 -9.67 -16.11
C PHE A 507 -18.17 -8.67 -16.79
N PRO A 508 -19.49 -8.73 -16.53
CA PRO A 508 -20.49 -7.95 -17.28
C PRO A 508 -20.38 -6.42 -17.08
N ASN A 509 -19.60 -6.00 -16.09
CA ASN A 509 -19.39 -4.57 -15.79
C ASN A 509 -18.03 -4.06 -16.28
N SER A 510 -17.33 -4.80 -17.13
CA SER A 510 -16.10 -4.33 -17.76
C SER A 510 -16.36 -3.04 -18.56
N THR A 511 -15.45 -2.08 -18.42
CA THR A 511 -15.42 -0.90 -19.29
C THR A 511 -14.69 -1.20 -20.58
N GLY A 512 -14.77 -0.30 -21.57
CA GLY A 512 -14.18 -0.50 -22.89
C GLY A 512 -15.12 -1.16 -23.89
N THR A 513 -14.66 -1.36 -25.13
CA THR A 513 -15.45 -1.88 -26.27
C THR A 513 -14.81 -3.10 -26.92
N THR A 514 -13.49 -3.22 -26.86
CA THR A 514 -12.73 -4.25 -27.59
C THR A 514 -12.31 -5.36 -26.63
N THR A 515 -12.82 -6.56 -26.85
CA THR A 515 -12.48 -7.72 -26.05
C THR A 515 -11.04 -8.17 -26.35
N ALA A 516 -10.24 -8.41 -25.30
CA ALA A 516 -8.91 -8.99 -25.42
C ALA A 516 -8.97 -10.42 -26.00
N GLN A 517 -7.90 -10.88 -26.64
CA GLN A 517 -7.84 -12.25 -27.17
C GLN A 517 -7.93 -13.30 -26.06
N TYR A 518 -7.29 -13.05 -24.94
CA TYR A 518 -7.35 -13.87 -23.73
C TYR A 518 -7.56 -12.97 -22.49
N ALA A 519 -8.19 -13.52 -21.49
CA ALA A 519 -8.34 -12.87 -20.19
C ALA A 519 -8.44 -13.92 -19.08
N ASN A 520 -8.44 -13.46 -17.83
CA ASN A 520 -8.58 -14.32 -16.66
C ASN A 520 -9.90 -15.12 -16.72
N GLY A 521 -9.79 -16.43 -16.61
CA GLY A 521 -10.92 -17.37 -16.66
C GLY A 521 -11.54 -17.73 -15.31
N VAL A 522 -11.17 -17.02 -14.25
CA VAL A 522 -11.65 -17.32 -12.88
C VAL A 522 -12.60 -16.23 -12.41
N PRO A 523 -13.93 -16.49 -12.34
CA PRO A 523 -14.89 -15.54 -11.80
C PRO A 523 -14.59 -15.25 -10.31
N GLY A 524 -14.74 -14.00 -9.91
CA GLY A 524 -14.66 -13.61 -8.49
C GLY A 524 -13.24 -13.46 -7.97
N ALA A 525 -12.41 -12.83 -8.76
CA ALA A 525 -11.27 -12.03 -8.38
C ALA A 525 -9.95 -12.70 -8.05
N THR A 526 -9.85 -13.92 -7.67
CA THR A 526 -8.53 -14.49 -7.38
C THR A 526 -8.46 -15.90 -7.91
N ALA A 527 -7.49 -16.14 -8.78
CA ALA A 527 -7.12 -17.47 -9.21
C ALA A 527 -6.68 -18.28 -7.99
N ARG A 528 -7.64 -18.88 -7.30
CA ARG A 528 -7.38 -19.60 -6.05
C ARG A 528 -6.45 -20.79 -6.34
N PRO A 529 -5.36 -20.93 -5.57
CA PRO A 529 -4.48 -22.08 -5.69
C PRO A 529 -5.21 -23.36 -5.26
N PRO A 530 -4.73 -24.53 -5.71
CA PRO A 530 -5.26 -25.79 -5.22
C PRO A 530 -5.02 -25.89 -3.71
N ARG A 531 -5.95 -26.54 -3.02
CA ARG A 531 -5.80 -26.87 -1.61
C ARG A 531 -5.40 -28.33 -1.47
N HIS A 532 -4.58 -28.62 -0.47
CA HIS A 532 -4.33 -29.99 -0.08
C HIS A 532 -5.64 -30.67 0.35
N PRO A 533 -5.89 -31.97 0.05
CA PRO A 533 -7.12 -32.69 0.41
C PRO A 533 -7.45 -32.65 1.91
N SER A 534 -6.46 -32.47 2.77
CA SER A 534 -6.66 -32.28 4.22
C SER A 534 -7.32 -30.95 4.60
N GLY A 535 -7.36 -29.97 3.67
CA GLY A 535 -7.83 -28.60 3.90
C GLY A 535 -6.74 -27.59 4.26
N LEU A 536 -5.49 -28.03 4.42
CA LEU A 536 -4.33 -27.14 4.57
C LEU A 536 -3.98 -26.45 3.24
N PRO A 537 -3.19 -25.35 3.26
CA PRO A 537 -2.49 -24.90 2.07
C PRO A 537 -1.64 -26.01 1.46
N ILE A 538 -1.43 -25.95 0.14
CA ILE A 538 -0.67 -27.00 -0.56
C ILE A 538 0.84 -26.92 -0.27
N TRP A 539 1.32 -25.78 0.21
CA TRP A 539 2.72 -25.53 0.59
C TRP A 539 2.94 -25.65 2.10
N LYS A 540 4.21 -25.77 2.49
CA LYS A 540 4.63 -25.82 3.91
C LYS A 540 4.40 -24.50 4.62
N PRO A 541 4.11 -24.51 5.94
CA PRO A 541 4.15 -23.31 6.74
C PRO A 541 5.61 -22.77 6.93
N PRO A 542 5.81 -21.54 7.43
CA PRO A 542 4.76 -20.62 7.90
C PRO A 542 3.95 -19.99 6.77
N TYR A 543 2.65 -19.71 7.05
CA TYR A 543 1.73 -19.13 6.06
C TYR A 543 1.68 -17.60 6.11
N SER A 544 2.15 -17.03 7.19
CA SER A 544 2.35 -15.57 7.35
C SER A 544 3.40 -15.29 8.40
N THR A 545 4.20 -14.24 8.16
CA THR A 545 5.32 -13.87 9.03
C THR A 545 5.45 -12.35 9.17
N ILE A 546 6.15 -11.93 10.22
CA ILE A 546 6.80 -10.62 10.32
C ILE A 546 8.28 -10.84 10.07
N VAL A 547 8.84 -10.07 9.15
CA VAL A 547 10.27 -10.09 8.80
C VAL A 547 10.88 -8.75 9.17
N ALA A 548 12.02 -8.75 9.82
CA ALA A 548 12.79 -7.55 10.14
C ALA A 548 14.14 -7.56 9.42
N TYR A 549 14.53 -6.40 8.90
CA TYR A 549 15.82 -6.17 8.26
C TYR A 549 16.56 -5.01 8.92
N ASP A 550 17.84 -5.22 9.19
CA ASP A 550 18.78 -4.15 9.43
C ASP A 550 19.11 -3.50 8.07
N MET A 551 18.70 -2.26 7.88
CA MET A 551 18.82 -1.60 6.57
C MET A 551 20.19 -0.96 6.34
N ASP A 552 21.05 -0.90 7.35
CA ASP A 552 22.45 -0.49 7.16
C ASP A 552 23.30 -1.63 6.55
N THR A 553 22.87 -2.88 6.78
CA THR A 553 23.57 -4.07 6.28
C THR A 553 22.77 -4.86 5.25
N GLY A 554 21.44 -4.72 5.23
CA GLY A 554 20.53 -5.55 4.45
C GLY A 554 20.30 -6.96 5.05
N GLU A 555 20.83 -7.26 6.23
CA GLU A 555 20.68 -8.57 6.86
C GLU A 555 19.29 -8.71 7.51
N LYS A 556 18.72 -9.92 7.41
CA LYS A 556 17.52 -10.25 8.18
C LYS A 556 17.86 -10.38 9.66
N LYS A 557 17.23 -9.57 10.52
CA LYS A 557 17.34 -9.70 11.99
C LYS A 557 16.58 -10.91 12.50
N PHE A 558 15.32 -11.04 12.04
CA PHE A 558 14.47 -12.19 12.40
C PHE A 558 13.35 -12.40 11.37
N THR A 559 12.74 -13.58 11.45
CA THR A 559 11.47 -13.93 10.79
C THR A 559 10.64 -14.71 11.80
N VAL A 560 9.47 -14.19 12.16
CA VAL A 560 8.57 -14.81 13.16
C VAL A 560 7.17 -14.96 12.57
N PRO A 561 6.46 -16.08 12.82
CA PRO A 561 5.08 -16.26 12.40
C PRO A 561 4.15 -15.25 13.05
N THR A 562 3.08 -14.83 12.34
CA THR A 562 2.06 -13.93 12.89
C THR A 562 0.96 -14.70 13.63
N GLY A 563 0.56 -14.20 14.81
CA GLY A 563 -0.46 -14.84 15.64
C GLY A 563 -0.14 -16.29 15.98
N GLU A 564 -1.18 -17.11 16.15
CA GLU A 564 -1.01 -18.53 16.46
C GLU A 564 -1.53 -19.43 15.34
N THR A 565 -1.04 -20.67 15.30
CA THR A 565 -1.58 -21.71 14.42
C THR A 565 -3.09 -21.88 14.66
N PRO A 566 -3.96 -21.64 13.65
CA PRO A 566 -5.39 -21.80 13.80
C PRO A 566 -5.77 -23.21 14.27
N GLN A 567 -6.73 -23.34 15.19
CA GLN A 567 -7.15 -24.63 15.74
C GLN A 567 -7.52 -25.64 14.65
N ARG A 568 -8.19 -25.20 13.58
CA ARG A 568 -8.51 -26.06 12.41
C ARG A 568 -7.28 -26.70 11.77
N TYR A 569 -6.11 -26.05 11.80
CA TYR A 569 -4.85 -26.59 11.27
C TYR A 569 -4.19 -27.55 12.29
N LYS A 570 -4.20 -27.19 13.58
CA LYS A 570 -3.76 -28.08 14.66
C LYS A 570 -4.51 -29.42 14.59
N ASP A 571 -5.83 -29.40 14.43
CA ASP A 571 -6.68 -30.60 14.29
C ASP A 571 -6.32 -31.44 13.05
N VAL A 572 -5.91 -30.84 11.96
CA VAL A 572 -5.47 -31.56 10.75
C VAL A 572 -4.12 -32.23 10.99
N PHE A 573 -3.16 -31.50 11.54
CA PHE A 573 -1.83 -32.05 11.84
C PHE A 573 -1.91 -33.19 12.84
N GLU A 574 -2.73 -33.08 13.89
CA GLU A 574 -2.98 -34.14 14.85
C GLU A 574 -3.53 -35.41 14.18
N ARG A 575 -4.56 -35.27 13.33
CA ARG A 575 -5.12 -36.41 12.57
C ARG A 575 -4.10 -37.04 11.61
N ALA A 576 -3.17 -36.25 11.09
CA ALA A 576 -2.09 -36.73 10.24
C ALA A 576 -0.89 -37.30 11.04
N GLY A 577 -0.93 -37.27 12.38
CA GLY A 577 0.14 -37.73 13.24
C GLY A 577 1.39 -36.84 13.22
N VAL A 578 1.25 -35.57 12.87
CA VAL A 578 2.33 -34.57 12.83
C VAL A 578 2.32 -33.76 14.12
N PRO A 579 3.31 -33.89 14.99
CA PRO A 579 3.35 -33.14 16.25
C PRO A 579 3.73 -31.67 16.01
N GLU A 580 3.33 -30.79 16.93
CA GLU A 580 3.62 -29.34 16.86
C GLU A 580 5.12 -29.04 16.76
N SER A 581 5.96 -29.83 17.42
CA SER A 581 7.42 -29.71 17.31
C SER A 581 7.99 -29.89 15.90
N VAL A 582 7.18 -30.39 14.94
CA VAL A 582 7.55 -30.59 13.54
C VAL A 582 7.04 -29.46 12.64
N TYR A 583 5.76 -29.05 12.80
CA TYR A 583 5.21 -27.99 11.96
C TYR A 583 5.39 -26.59 12.55
N GLY A 584 5.68 -26.46 13.84
CA GLY A 584 5.89 -25.19 14.55
C GLY A 584 4.66 -24.30 14.58
N ASN A 585 4.84 -23.01 14.86
CA ASN A 585 3.78 -22.03 14.62
C ASN A 585 3.65 -21.76 13.12
N THR A 586 2.45 -21.99 12.56
CA THR A 586 2.22 -21.80 11.13
C THR A 586 1.92 -20.36 10.75
N GLY A 587 1.69 -19.49 11.70
CA GLY A 587 1.02 -18.22 11.45
C GLY A 587 -0.46 -18.41 11.07
N THR A 588 -1.22 -17.33 11.12
CA THR A 588 -2.66 -17.36 10.80
C THR A 588 -2.93 -17.43 9.29
N GLY A 589 -1.94 -17.12 8.46
CA GLY A 589 -2.05 -16.96 7.01
C GLY A 589 -2.64 -15.61 6.60
N ALA A 590 -2.60 -14.62 7.50
CA ALA A 590 -3.09 -13.28 7.24
C ALA A 590 -1.98 -12.25 7.37
N LEU A 591 -2.09 -11.19 6.59
CA LEU A 591 -1.31 -9.98 6.79
C LEU A 591 -1.74 -9.26 8.07
N VAL A 592 -0.81 -8.70 8.81
CA VAL A 592 -1.07 -8.01 10.07
C VAL A 592 -0.64 -6.55 10.02
N PRO A 593 -1.50 -5.62 10.48
CA PRO A 593 -1.12 -4.23 10.63
C PRO A 593 -0.18 -4.06 11.83
N MET A 594 0.75 -3.10 11.71
CA MET A 594 1.80 -2.85 12.69
C MET A 594 1.98 -1.37 12.99
N VAL A 595 2.56 -1.08 14.15
CA VAL A 595 3.09 0.24 14.53
C VAL A 595 4.37 0.06 15.34
N VAL A 596 5.35 0.93 15.16
CA VAL A 596 6.63 0.91 15.87
C VAL A 596 6.67 2.04 16.90
N THR A 597 7.11 1.72 18.12
CA THR A 597 7.39 2.66 19.21
C THR A 597 8.89 2.63 19.53
N PRO A 598 9.39 3.48 20.42
CA PRO A 598 10.78 3.41 20.88
C PRO A 598 11.17 2.05 21.46
N THR A 599 10.22 1.34 22.08
CA THR A 599 10.47 0.12 22.86
C THR A 599 9.96 -1.17 22.22
N MET A 600 8.97 -1.11 21.30
CA MET A 600 8.23 -2.27 20.84
C MET A 600 7.84 -2.17 19.37
N LEU A 601 7.68 -3.34 18.73
CA LEU A 601 6.89 -3.52 17.52
C LEU A 601 5.53 -4.10 17.91
N VAL A 602 4.44 -3.36 17.70
CA VAL A 602 3.09 -3.79 18.05
C VAL A 602 2.33 -4.24 16.83
N TYR A 603 1.65 -5.39 16.91
CA TYR A 603 0.79 -5.89 15.83
C TYR A 603 -0.49 -6.54 16.36
N SER A 604 -1.51 -6.63 15.50
CA SER A 604 -2.82 -7.22 15.79
C SER A 604 -3.06 -8.46 14.96
N ASP A 605 -3.41 -9.57 15.59
CA ASP A 605 -3.86 -10.82 14.95
C ASP A 605 -4.80 -11.59 15.90
N GLN A 606 -4.80 -12.92 15.88
CA GLN A 606 -5.66 -13.78 16.68
C GLN A 606 -4.91 -15.00 17.22
N ALA A 607 -5.37 -15.48 18.38
CA ALA A 607 -4.98 -16.74 18.95
C ALA A 607 -5.55 -17.95 18.18
N SER A 608 -5.17 -19.16 18.54
CA SER A 608 -5.57 -20.41 17.87
C SER A 608 -7.08 -20.61 17.77
N ASP A 609 -7.82 -20.19 18.79
CA ASP A 609 -9.28 -20.28 18.86
C ASP A 609 -10.04 -19.14 18.15
N GLY A 610 -9.29 -18.16 17.64
CA GLY A 610 -9.82 -16.98 16.97
C GLY A 610 -10.01 -15.77 17.87
N THR A 611 -9.63 -15.83 19.15
CA THR A 611 -9.63 -14.69 20.06
C THR A 611 -8.75 -13.58 19.51
N PRO A 612 -9.25 -12.35 19.30
CA PRO A 612 -8.43 -11.22 18.87
C PRO A 612 -7.35 -10.89 19.91
N MET A 613 -6.14 -10.65 19.44
CA MET A 613 -4.98 -10.38 20.27
C MET A 613 -4.20 -9.17 19.78
N LEU A 614 -3.50 -8.52 20.69
CA LEU A 614 -2.38 -7.63 20.43
C LEU A 614 -1.12 -8.25 20.98
N TRP A 615 -0.05 -8.18 20.20
CA TRP A 615 1.29 -8.58 20.62
C TRP A 615 2.24 -7.39 20.50
N ALA A 616 3.11 -7.28 21.48
CA ALA A 616 4.28 -6.42 21.46
C ALA A 616 5.53 -7.31 21.34
N LEU A 617 6.29 -7.11 20.27
CA LEU A 617 7.56 -7.82 20.04
C LEU A 617 8.74 -6.96 20.47
N ASP A 618 9.76 -7.60 20.98
CA ASP A 618 11.09 -7.02 21.04
C ASP A 618 11.58 -6.71 19.61
N LYS A 619 12.01 -5.48 19.38
CA LYS A 619 12.34 -4.98 18.04
C LYS A 619 13.60 -5.60 17.42
N ASP A 620 14.47 -6.14 18.25
CA ASP A 620 15.75 -6.70 17.82
C ASP A 620 15.70 -8.20 17.59
N THR A 621 14.87 -8.92 18.35
CA THR A 621 14.84 -10.38 18.35
C THR A 621 13.56 -10.97 17.75
N GLY A 622 12.46 -10.21 17.74
CA GLY A 622 11.14 -10.69 17.36
C GLY A 622 10.47 -11.57 18.42
N GLU A 623 11.07 -11.70 19.62
CA GLU A 623 10.44 -12.42 20.74
C GLU A 623 9.24 -11.64 21.27
N ILE A 624 8.20 -12.37 21.73
CA ILE A 624 7.03 -11.75 22.34
C ILE A 624 7.46 -11.15 23.69
N ALA A 625 7.43 -9.82 23.80
CA ALA A 625 7.72 -9.08 25.00
C ALA A 625 6.49 -8.89 25.89
N ALA A 626 5.30 -8.71 25.26
CA ALA A 626 4.02 -8.63 25.95
C ALA A 626 2.86 -9.01 25.01
N GLU A 627 1.74 -9.40 25.61
CA GLU A 627 0.51 -9.73 24.86
C GLU A 627 -0.74 -9.41 25.67
N MET A 628 -1.87 -9.17 24.96
CA MET A 628 -3.18 -9.00 25.58
C MET A 628 -4.31 -9.42 24.65
N GLU A 629 -5.46 -9.80 25.21
CA GLU A 629 -6.69 -9.92 24.45
C GLU A 629 -7.15 -8.54 23.97
N ALA A 630 -7.49 -8.44 22.70
CA ALA A 630 -7.98 -7.20 22.09
C ALA A 630 -9.50 -7.23 21.94
N PRO A 631 -10.18 -6.07 21.96
CA PRO A 631 -11.63 -6.02 21.75
C PRO A 631 -12.01 -6.44 20.34
N ALA A 632 -11.11 -6.29 19.38
CA ALA A 632 -11.27 -6.72 18.00
C ALA A 632 -9.89 -6.86 17.33
N ARG A 633 -9.81 -7.68 16.29
CA ARG A 633 -8.65 -7.73 15.41
C ARG A 633 -8.64 -6.50 14.50
N SER A 634 -7.52 -5.77 14.46
CA SER A 634 -7.34 -4.74 13.45
C SER A 634 -7.15 -5.37 12.07
N SER A 635 -7.89 -4.89 11.09
CA SER A 635 -7.86 -5.42 9.72
C SER A 635 -7.02 -4.54 8.78
N TYR A 636 -6.65 -3.33 9.23
CA TYR A 636 -5.95 -2.32 8.46
C TYR A 636 -4.95 -1.58 9.34
N GLY A 637 -4.18 -0.66 8.73
CA GLY A 637 -3.09 0.03 9.38
C GLY A 637 -3.42 0.57 10.78
N MET A 638 -2.57 0.24 11.73
CA MET A 638 -2.63 0.77 13.10
C MET A 638 -1.94 2.13 13.16
N SER A 639 -2.30 2.93 14.15
CA SER A 639 -1.63 4.19 14.48
C SER A 639 -1.49 4.35 16.00
N SER A 640 -0.54 5.18 16.42
CA SER A 640 -0.34 5.50 17.83
C SER A 640 0.03 6.97 17.97
N TRP A 641 -0.62 7.66 18.89
CA TRP A 641 -0.41 9.10 19.15
C TRP A 641 -0.57 9.41 20.63
N VAL A 642 -0.14 10.61 21.03
CA VAL A 642 -0.38 11.17 22.37
C VAL A 642 -1.48 12.21 22.31
N HIS A 643 -2.40 12.21 23.26
CA HIS A 643 -3.38 13.26 23.45
C HIS A 643 -3.62 13.50 24.96
N ASP A 644 -3.60 14.75 25.40
CA ASP A 644 -3.66 15.14 26.81
C ASP A 644 -2.63 14.40 27.71
N GLY A 645 -1.46 14.04 27.17
CA GLY A 645 -0.39 13.36 27.88
C GLY A 645 -0.58 11.84 27.99
N HIS A 646 -1.56 11.25 27.31
CA HIS A 646 -1.79 9.79 27.26
C HIS A 646 -1.54 9.27 25.85
N GLN A 647 -0.85 8.13 25.76
CA GLN A 647 -0.60 7.43 24.50
C GLN A 647 -1.79 6.52 24.17
N TYR A 648 -2.21 6.57 22.92
CA TYR A 648 -3.27 5.74 22.35
C TYR A 648 -2.73 4.79 21.29
N ILE A 649 -3.33 3.59 21.20
CA ILE A 649 -3.21 2.69 20.05
C ILE A 649 -4.58 2.59 19.38
N MET A 650 -4.64 2.79 18.08
CA MET A 650 -5.86 2.67 17.28
C MET A 650 -5.95 1.30 16.63
N LEU A 651 -7.04 0.59 16.89
CA LEU A 651 -7.47 -0.58 16.15
C LEU A 651 -8.57 -0.19 15.17
N GLN A 652 -8.48 -0.71 13.95
CA GLN A 652 -9.48 -0.48 12.93
C GLN A 652 -10.05 -1.79 12.41
N THR A 653 -11.36 -1.94 12.53
CA THR A 653 -12.13 -3.01 11.89
C THR A 653 -12.80 -2.47 10.61
N SER A 654 -13.66 -3.27 9.98
CA SER A 654 -14.40 -2.84 8.78
C SER A 654 -15.28 -1.60 8.98
N SER A 655 -15.79 -1.35 10.20
CA SER A 655 -16.69 -0.22 10.48
C SER A 655 -16.34 0.56 11.73
N LYS A 656 -15.51 0.01 12.63
CA LYS A 656 -15.20 0.62 13.92
C LYS A 656 -13.76 1.08 14.02
N LEU A 657 -13.58 2.17 14.76
CA LEU A 657 -12.30 2.60 15.32
C LEU A 657 -12.37 2.36 16.83
N THR A 658 -11.39 1.66 17.37
CA THR A 658 -11.29 1.39 18.82
C THR A 658 -9.96 1.93 19.32
N ALA A 659 -10.00 2.95 20.16
CA ALA A 659 -8.81 3.51 20.80
C ALA A 659 -8.56 2.81 22.12
N LEU A 660 -7.33 2.34 22.30
CA LEU A 660 -6.84 1.74 23.55
C LEU A 660 -5.88 2.72 24.21
N ALA A 661 -5.95 2.83 25.54
CA ALA A 661 -5.02 3.63 26.35
C ALA A 661 -4.85 2.97 27.72
N LEU A 662 -3.84 3.38 28.46
CA LEU A 662 -3.73 3.02 29.87
C LEU A 662 -4.87 3.65 30.67
N PRO A 663 -5.41 2.97 31.71
CA PRO A 663 -6.42 3.54 32.57
C PRO A 663 -5.92 4.85 33.18
N ALA A 664 -6.73 5.90 33.16
CA ALA A 664 -6.37 7.15 33.81
C ALA A 664 -5.99 6.87 35.27
N ALA A 665 -4.79 7.24 35.67
CA ALA A 665 -4.38 7.10 37.06
C ALA A 665 -5.47 7.72 37.92
N GLN A 666 -6.09 6.95 38.82
CA GLN A 666 -7.04 7.47 39.78
C GLN A 666 -6.31 8.58 40.52
N ALA A 667 -6.68 9.80 40.26
CA ALA A 667 -6.19 10.93 41.04
C ALA A 667 -6.38 10.52 42.49
N GLU A 668 -5.29 10.30 43.22
CA GLU A 668 -5.34 10.05 44.65
C GLU A 668 -6.22 11.15 45.23
N SER A 669 -7.43 10.75 45.63
CA SER A 669 -8.29 11.60 46.43
C SER A 669 -7.56 11.79 47.76
N GLY A 670 -6.60 12.70 47.75
CA GLY A 670 -5.97 13.24 48.95
C GLY A 670 -7.06 13.88 49.72
N ALA A 671 -7.66 13.12 50.57
CA ALA A 671 -8.35 13.60 51.72
C ALA A 671 -7.38 14.45 52.54
N HIS A 672 -7.71 15.73 52.69
CA HIS A 672 -7.82 16.42 54.00
C HIS A 672 -7.99 17.92 53.79
#